data_7711d1581ea6c2f2242d483d1d90884d
#
_entry.id   7711d1581ea6c2f2242d483d1d90884d
#
_cell.length_a   1.000
_cell.length_b   1.000
_cell.length_c   1.000
_cell.angle_alpha   90.00
_cell.angle_beta   90.00
_cell.angle_gamma   90.00
#
_symmetry.space_group_name_H-M   'P 1'
#
loop_
_entity.id
_entity.type
_entity.pdbx_description
1 polymer ?
#
loop_
_entity_poly.entity_id
_entity_poly.type
_entity_poly.pdbx_seq_one_letter_code
_entity_poly.pdbx_strand_id
1 'polypeptide(L)'
;MCMPLSCRRARATVSVAALCAGFFALSFVALSPTTVRAQDSAPGADPAPSPTTEGSTNGGTADADGAGSNDLAAVVVTGTRRTTRTIFDSSAPIDVVKNDELASVPSGNMNDKLQQTVPSFNVQRLPLFDGAIFNRPATLRGLSPDQTLVLINGKRRHRSAYIDVTAQGAQAVDLSEIPLAAIERVEVLRDGASAQYGSDAIAGVINIILKDGEGSSGYIQGGQYYEGDGANFLGGVNAGWALGERGSLNLSAELSSGLSTSRSNQRPNAAALLAEGNAFIRQPVVQRFGQPETRAAVLFVNATYELGDSVELYAFGSGGYHWGENDFNYRNPTQGSVFTSTQPPEVFGPNFATLPPAYQDWYNNNPAALSGYPGGFTPRFSATSWDASAVAGVRGDLTSDLLWDLSARYGTNHIEYHIRETLNASFGPESPTKFDTGTKQQTDLGANLDLNYSLGAGLAEPINVAFGGEARREIYELGTGDRSSYEIGPAGVIGLAGGSNGFFGTGPNQAGSWGRNSVAGYVDIDADITRRFSVGVAGRAENYSDAGSTINGKLSSRLGVLEQLNLRGAISTGFRAPTPGQANLTNTNQNPAPDGLSIQTNGTIPPTNPISALKGGVQLEPEKSFNVSLGFVAQPLAQLTLSADVYRIDIDDRIGLSQRYTLTPEEQAALLASGVPAAQGLTSFNFFVNGYNTRTQGLDVVLAYDIPLGAASHLNATAALNLNETELRSASAGVIDARQRQYIEDRLPKRATTVSLEYVHGSASVLLRAREYGSWTEPLDPTTDEAGRLIFNQRFGPEIFFDLSAGFDVTEHWRLTVGAENLFDNYPDEARFPNTADAAAAGAIPSNGRVYPSQRPYEADGGRYYARVTFDY
;
A
#
# COMPACT_ATOMS: atom_id res chain seq x y z
N MET A 1 49.20 9.89 -28.44
CA MET A 1 50.00 9.73 -27.21
C MET A 1 49.09 10.22 -26.09
N CYS A 2 48.41 9.29 -25.48
CA CYS A 2 47.37 9.54 -24.46
C CYS A 2 47.97 9.70 -23.07
N MET A 3 47.43 10.61 -22.30
CA MET A 3 47.40 10.50 -20.84
C MET A 3 46.06 11.04 -20.31
N PRO A 4 45.35 10.32 -19.44
CA PRO A 4 44.13 10.77 -18.90
C PRO A 4 44.35 11.57 -17.59
N LEU A 5 43.65 12.70 -17.48
CA LEU A 5 43.57 13.50 -16.26
C LEU A 5 42.60 12.86 -15.29
N SER A 6 43.10 12.40 -14.16
CA SER A 6 42.34 11.92 -13.01
C SER A 6 41.68 13.09 -12.31
N CYS A 7 40.36 13.15 -12.35
CA CYS A 7 39.55 14.08 -11.55
C CYS A 7 39.42 13.50 -10.14
N ARG A 8 40.06 14.10 -9.14
CA ARG A 8 39.90 13.78 -7.73
C ARG A 8 38.51 14.29 -7.27
N ARG A 9 37.61 13.36 -6.94
CA ARG A 9 36.37 13.67 -6.23
C ARG A 9 36.69 14.05 -4.77
N ALA A 10 36.32 15.25 -4.36
CA ALA A 10 36.32 15.65 -2.96
C ALA A 10 35.14 14.91 -2.27
N ARG A 11 35.47 14.00 -1.36
CA ARG A 11 34.48 13.33 -0.49
C ARG A 11 34.09 14.32 0.61
N ALA A 12 32.85 14.80 0.57
CA ALA A 12 32.24 15.42 1.73
C ALA A 12 31.73 14.29 2.66
N THR A 13 32.58 13.88 3.58
CA THR A 13 32.20 13.02 4.70
C THR A 13 31.40 13.85 5.71
N VAL A 14 30.08 13.85 5.60
CA VAL A 14 29.20 14.27 6.69
C VAL A 14 29.16 13.09 7.67
N SER A 15 29.84 13.25 8.81
CA SER A 15 29.88 12.24 9.87
C SER A 15 28.49 12.04 10.45
N VAL A 16 27.97 10.81 10.41
CA VAL A 16 26.71 10.36 11.03
C VAL A 16 26.66 10.68 12.55
N ALA A 17 27.83 10.87 13.17
CA ALA A 17 27.96 11.28 14.58
C ALA A 17 27.39 12.67 14.89
N ALA A 18 27.22 13.56 13.92
CA ALA A 18 26.69 14.91 14.15
C ALA A 18 25.16 14.98 14.17
N LEU A 19 24.47 14.00 13.60
CA LEU A 19 23.00 13.90 13.63
C LEU A 19 22.47 13.24 14.92
N CYS A 20 23.27 12.40 15.59
CA CYS A 20 22.89 11.76 16.84
C CYS A 20 23.00 12.68 18.06
N ALA A 21 23.80 13.75 18.00
CA ALA A 21 24.04 14.63 19.15
C ALA A 21 22.95 15.70 19.36
N GLY A 22 22.07 15.93 18.39
CA GLY A 22 21.05 16.99 18.46
C GLY A 22 19.72 16.60 19.13
N PHE A 23 19.45 15.33 19.38
CA PHE A 23 18.16 14.84 19.90
C PHE A 23 18.17 14.36 21.37
N PHE A 24 19.30 14.41 22.06
CA PHE A 24 19.41 13.96 23.47
C PHE A 24 19.01 15.00 24.52
N ALA A 25 18.41 16.14 24.12
CA ALA A 25 17.99 17.19 25.05
C ALA A 25 16.47 17.26 25.22
N LEU A 26 15.77 16.14 25.29
CA LEU A 26 14.43 16.06 25.84
C LEU A 26 14.54 15.46 27.24
N SER A 27 14.43 16.34 28.24
CA SER A 27 14.53 16.05 29.65
C SER A 27 13.56 14.96 30.08
N PHE A 28 14.08 13.81 30.50
CA PHE A 28 13.36 12.84 31.30
C PHE A 28 13.03 13.46 32.66
N VAL A 29 11.79 13.85 32.87
CA VAL A 29 11.28 14.07 34.21
C VAL A 29 11.06 12.71 34.84
N ALA A 30 12.03 12.26 35.63
CA ALA A 30 11.93 11.08 36.45
C ALA A 30 10.91 11.35 37.57
N LEU A 31 9.77 10.75 37.51
CA LEU A 31 8.87 10.58 38.66
C LEU A 31 9.46 9.48 39.54
N SER A 32 10.11 9.88 40.61
CA SER A 32 10.59 8.96 41.66
C SER A 32 9.38 8.42 42.45
N PRO A 33 9.27 7.11 42.68
CA PRO A 33 8.25 6.57 43.57
C PRO A 33 8.65 6.84 45.01
N THR A 34 7.83 7.56 45.75
CA THR A 34 7.91 7.74 47.20
C THR A 34 7.60 6.42 47.89
N THR A 35 8.63 5.82 48.49
CA THR A 35 8.46 4.67 49.36
C THR A 35 7.75 5.08 50.66
N VAL A 36 6.58 4.58 50.91
CA VAL A 36 5.94 4.60 52.21
C VAL A 36 6.45 3.40 53.00
N ARG A 37 7.13 3.69 54.14
CA ARG A 37 7.65 2.71 55.06
C ARG A 37 6.54 2.33 56.06
N ALA A 38 6.14 1.07 56.09
CA ALA A 38 5.31 0.50 57.15
C ALA A 38 6.20 -0.34 58.08
N GLN A 39 5.95 -0.16 59.38
CA GLN A 39 6.74 -0.72 60.49
C GLN A 39 6.43 -2.18 60.75
N ASP A 40 7.49 -2.87 61.25
CA ASP A 40 7.52 -4.24 61.74
C ASP A 40 6.50 -4.56 62.83
N SER A 41 5.99 -5.77 62.78
CA SER A 41 5.82 -6.62 63.98
C SER A 41 5.66 -8.10 63.57
N ALA A 42 6.53 -8.95 64.01
CA ALA A 42 6.49 -10.43 64.01
C ALA A 42 6.17 -10.93 65.42
N PRO A 43 6.12 -12.27 65.73
CA PRO A 43 5.74 -13.43 64.93
C PRO A 43 4.74 -14.38 65.65
N GLY A 44 4.21 -15.40 64.98
CA GLY A 44 3.44 -16.44 65.68
C GLY A 44 2.89 -17.61 64.83
N ALA A 45 3.67 -18.72 64.90
CA ALA A 45 3.23 -20.10 64.84
C ALA A 45 2.37 -20.67 63.69
N ASP A 46 2.99 -21.65 63.01
CA ASP A 46 2.36 -22.71 62.20
C ASP A 46 1.26 -23.51 62.99
N PRO A 47 0.26 -24.08 62.32
CA PRO A 47 0.32 -25.51 61.99
C PRO A 47 -0.21 -25.95 60.62
N ALA A 48 0.30 -27.09 60.22
CA ALA A 48 0.22 -27.91 59.03
C ALA A 48 -1.16 -28.39 58.52
N PRO A 49 -1.24 -29.22 57.46
CA PRO A 49 -2.01 -29.02 56.24
C PRO A 49 -3.20 -29.94 55.99
N SER A 50 -4.09 -29.60 55.06
CA SER A 50 -4.94 -30.53 54.28
C SER A 50 -5.90 -29.77 53.36
N PRO A 51 -6.52 -30.45 52.37
CA PRO A 51 -6.00 -30.95 51.12
C PRO A 51 -6.58 -30.29 49.89
N THR A 52 -5.89 -30.48 48.79
CA THR A 52 -6.20 -30.22 47.38
C THR A 52 -7.65 -30.20 46.95
N THR A 53 -8.03 -29.09 46.27
CA THR A 53 -9.03 -29.09 45.18
C THR A 53 -8.37 -28.40 43.97
N GLU A 54 -8.26 -29.18 42.90
CA GLU A 54 -7.78 -28.69 41.60
C GLU A 54 -8.80 -27.71 41.01
N GLY A 55 -8.38 -26.49 40.88
CA GLY A 55 -9.06 -25.47 40.09
C GLY A 55 -8.12 -25.07 38.96
N SER A 56 -8.45 -25.50 37.78
CA SER A 56 -7.74 -25.18 36.53
C SER A 56 -7.82 -23.72 36.25
N THR A 57 -6.73 -22.98 36.46
CA THR A 57 -6.52 -21.66 35.88
C THR A 57 -5.47 -21.80 34.79
N ASN A 58 -5.90 -21.92 33.56
CA ASN A 58 -5.06 -21.78 32.38
C ASN A 58 -4.75 -20.31 32.12
N GLY A 59 -3.80 -19.77 32.83
CA GLY A 59 -3.01 -18.62 32.44
C GLY A 59 -1.66 -19.10 31.98
N GLY A 60 -1.57 -19.60 30.76
CA GLY A 60 -0.29 -19.97 30.14
C GLY A 60 0.43 -18.74 29.63
N THR A 61 1.41 -18.25 30.38
CA THR A 61 2.51 -17.50 29.80
C THR A 61 3.21 -18.45 28.84
N ALA A 62 3.05 -18.24 27.53
CA ALA A 62 3.83 -18.94 26.53
C ALA A 62 5.27 -18.45 26.64
N ASP A 63 6.16 -19.33 27.05
CA ASP A 63 7.60 -19.13 27.00
C ASP A 63 7.99 -18.79 25.57
N ALA A 64 8.61 -17.60 25.38
CA ALA A 64 9.12 -17.11 24.12
C ALA A 64 10.46 -17.79 23.81
N ASP A 65 10.44 -19.08 23.48
CA ASP A 65 11.61 -19.78 22.98
C ASP A 65 11.33 -20.37 21.58
N GLY A 66 11.86 -19.67 20.56
CA GLY A 66 12.40 -20.28 19.36
C GLY A 66 11.48 -21.03 18.40
N ALA A 67 10.19 -20.72 18.31
CA ALA A 67 9.32 -21.31 17.28
C ALA A 67 9.38 -20.46 15.99
N GLY A 68 9.78 -21.07 14.88
CA GLY A 68 9.83 -20.45 13.56
C GLY A 68 8.46 -19.88 13.13
N SER A 69 8.47 -18.99 12.15
CA SER A 69 7.34 -18.19 11.63
C SER A 69 6.09 -18.98 11.19
N ASN A 70 6.14 -20.28 11.14
CA ASN A 70 5.05 -21.19 10.78
C ASN A 70 4.79 -22.24 11.87
N ASP A 71 4.65 -21.81 13.10
CA ASP A 71 4.17 -22.70 14.18
C ASP A 71 2.71 -23.12 13.89
N LEU A 72 2.54 -24.36 13.40
CA LEU A 72 1.23 -24.92 13.10
C LEU A 72 0.32 -25.04 14.32
N ALA A 73 0.87 -24.99 15.54
CA ALA A 73 0.13 -24.97 16.78
C ALA A 73 -0.36 -23.56 17.14
N ALA A 74 0.10 -22.51 16.44
CA ALA A 74 -0.36 -21.16 16.69
C ALA A 74 -1.87 -21.04 16.47
N VAL A 75 -2.55 -20.48 17.45
CA VAL A 75 -3.98 -20.20 17.37
C VAL A 75 -4.20 -19.01 16.46
N VAL A 76 -5.08 -19.17 15.48
CA VAL A 76 -5.45 -18.13 14.53
C VAL A 76 -6.87 -17.65 14.79
N VAL A 77 -7.09 -16.36 14.57
CA VAL A 77 -8.41 -15.73 14.71
C VAL A 77 -9.00 -15.31 13.36
N THR A 78 -8.27 -15.54 12.29
CA THR A 78 -8.68 -15.21 10.91
C THR A 78 -9.15 -16.45 10.17
N GLY A 79 -10.21 -16.34 9.38
CA GLY A 79 -10.77 -17.45 8.61
C GLY A 79 -11.66 -18.42 9.42
N THR A 80 -11.83 -18.19 10.70
CA THR A 80 -12.70 -18.94 11.61
C THR A 80 -13.31 -18.01 12.66
N ARG A 81 -14.42 -18.43 13.24
CA ARG A 81 -15.04 -17.76 14.41
C ARG A 81 -14.81 -18.56 15.70
N ARG A 82 -14.03 -19.66 15.62
CA ARG A 82 -13.60 -20.42 16.79
C ARG A 82 -12.33 -19.80 17.37
N THR A 83 -12.25 -19.74 18.69
CA THR A 83 -11.11 -19.18 19.44
C THR A 83 -9.94 -20.19 19.65
N THR A 84 -10.12 -21.44 19.24
CA THR A 84 -9.16 -22.54 19.49
C THR A 84 -8.59 -23.16 18.22
N ARG A 85 -8.88 -22.61 17.04
CA ARG A 85 -8.43 -23.16 15.75
C ARG A 85 -6.94 -22.83 15.53
N THR A 86 -6.15 -23.86 15.18
CA THR A 86 -4.74 -23.71 14.84
C THR A 86 -4.54 -23.60 13.32
N ILE A 87 -3.36 -23.19 12.86
CA ILE A 87 -3.00 -23.20 11.43
C ILE A 87 -3.15 -24.60 10.85
N PHE A 88 -2.73 -25.65 11.59
CA PHE A 88 -2.83 -27.04 11.16
C PHE A 88 -4.27 -27.51 10.98
N ASP A 89 -5.17 -27.02 11.83
CA ASP A 89 -6.59 -27.38 11.81
C ASP A 89 -7.46 -26.44 10.96
N SER A 90 -6.86 -25.43 10.32
CA SER A 90 -7.61 -24.50 9.48
C SER A 90 -8.05 -25.16 8.15
N SER A 91 -9.31 -24.91 7.75
CA SER A 91 -9.85 -25.32 6.46
C SER A 91 -9.43 -24.41 5.31
N ALA A 92 -8.68 -23.31 5.59
CA ALA A 92 -8.19 -22.35 4.62
C ALA A 92 -6.69 -22.07 4.84
N PRO A 93 -5.93 -21.67 3.80
CA PRO A 93 -4.52 -21.30 3.94
C PRO A 93 -4.35 -19.98 4.68
N ILE A 94 -3.63 -20.02 5.80
CA ILE A 94 -3.30 -18.86 6.64
C ILE A 94 -1.81 -18.83 6.88
N ASP A 95 -1.16 -17.70 6.61
CA ASP A 95 0.20 -17.40 7.02
C ASP A 95 0.15 -16.53 8.28
N VAL A 96 0.99 -16.84 9.24
CA VAL A 96 1.20 -16.01 10.45
C VAL A 96 2.61 -15.48 10.40
N VAL A 97 2.74 -14.16 10.28
CA VAL A 97 4.01 -13.44 10.25
C VAL A 97 4.20 -12.73 11.58
N LYS A 98 5.17 -13.15 12.37
CA LYS A 98 5.46 -12.58 13.69
C LYS A 98 6.18 -11.24 13.58
N ASN A 99 6.19 -10.48 14.67
CA ASN A 99 6.83 -9.16 14.73
C ASN A 99 8.32 -9.21 14.41
N ASP A 100 9.07 -10.19 14.93
CA ASP A 100 10.50 -10.38 14.69
C ASP A 100 10.82 -10.67 13.23
N GLU A 101 9.98 -11.46 12.55
CA GLU A 101 10.10 -11.70 11.11
C GLU A 101 9.85 -10.42 10.30
N LEU A 102 8.82 -9.64 10.63
CA LEU A 102 8.59 -8.31 10.04
C LEU A 102 9.74 -7.35 10.35
N ALA A 103 10.31 -7.44 11.56
CA ALA A 103 11.45 -6.64 11.98
C ALA A 103 12.73 -7.00 11.24
N SER A 104 12.88 -8.22 10.73
CA SER A 104 14.05 -8.65 9.95
C SER A 104 14.18 -7.89 8.62
N VAL A 105 13.10 -7.25 8.15
CA VAL A 105 13.09 -6.39 6.95
C VAL A 105 13.36 -4.94 7.36
N PRO A 106 14.44 -4.30 6.86
CA PRO A 106 14.88 -2.98 7.34
C PRO A 106 14.11 -1.80 6.75
N SER A 107 12.90 -2.00 6.23
CA SER A 107 12.02 -0.94 5.74
C SER A 107 11.13 -0.38 6.85
N GLY A 108 10.87 0.92 6.83
CA GLY A 108 9.83 1.57 7.65
C GLY A 108 8.42 1.41 7.08
N ASN A 109 8.24 0.76 5.94
CA ASN A 109 6.94 0.60 5.30
C ASN A 109 6.45 -0.85 5.40
N MET A 110 5.24 -1.04 5.92
CA MET A 110 4.64 -2.36 6.12
C MET A 110 4.46 -3.13 4.80
N ASN A 111 4.19 -2.44 3.70
CA ASN A 111 4.10 -3.07 2.39
C ASN A 111 5.40 -3.81 2.01
N ASP A 112 6.57 -3.22 2.27
CA ASP A 112 7.86 -3.86 1.97
C ASP A 112 8.12 -5.06 2.86
N LYS A 113 7.71 -4.98 4.13
CA LYS A 113 7.82 -6.09 5.07
C LYS A 113 6.99 -7.28 4.61
N LEU A 114 5.72 -7.06 4.28
CA LEU A 114 4.84 -8.12 3.78
C LEU A 114 5.29 -8.66 2.42
N GLN A 115 5.81 -7.83 1.51
CA GLN A 115 6.35 -8.30 0.23
C GLN A 115 7.50 -9.29 0.39
N GLN A 116 8.31 -9.15 1.44
CA GLN A 116 9.46 -10.02 1.67
C GLN A 116 9.14 -11.25 2.52
N THR A 117 8.03 -11.23 3.27
CA THR A 117 7.62 -12.32 4.17
C THR A 117 6.44 -13.13 3.60
N VAL A 118 5.59 -12.53 2.76
CA VAL A 118 4.42 -13.18 2.15
C VAL A 118 4.58 -13.19 0.62
N PRO A 119 4.97 -14.30 -0.01
CA PRO A 119 5.33 -14.35 -1.43
C PRO A 119 4.21 -14.01 -2.41
N SER A 120 2.96 -14.22 -2.01
CA SER A 120 1.78 -13.84 -2.80
C SER A 120 1.43 -12.35 -2.71
N PHE A 121 2.16 -11.59 -1.88
CA PHE A 121 1.98 -10.16 -1.69
C PHE A 121 3.00 -9.38 -2.53
N ASN A 122 2.52 -8.47 -3.39
CA ASN A 122 3.35 -7.70 -4.30
C ASN A 122 3.10 -6.20 -4.16
N VAL A 123 4.18 -5.42 -4.16
CA VAL A 123 4.13 -3.96 -4.09
C VAL A 123 4.81 -3.38 -5.31
N GLN A 124 4.07 -2.58 -6.09
CA GLN A 124 4.67 -1.90 -7.23
C GLN A 124 5.37 -0.61 -6.81
N ARG A 125 6.47 -0.32 -7.51
CA ARG A 125 7.20 0.94 -7.39
C ARG A 125 6.79 1.84 -8.54
N LEU A 126 6.19 2.98 -8.22
CA LEU A 126 5.58 3.91 -9.17
C LEU A 126 6.20 5.31 -9.00
N PRO A 127 7.46 5.53 -9.41
CA PRO A 127 8.23 6.75 -9.07
C PRO A 127 7.75 8.04 -9.74
N LEU A 128 6.73 8.00 -10.60
CA LEU A 128 6.24 9.15 -11.36
C LEU A 128 4.72 9.36 -11.27
N PHE A 129 4.04 8.58 -10.45
CA PHE A 129 2.59 8.52 -10.51
C PHE A 129 1.96 9.18 -9.28
N ASP A 130 1.67 10.48 -9.36
CA ASP A 130 0.87 11.26 -8.40
C ASP A 130 0.98 10.72 -6.93
N GLY A 131 -0.13 10.42 -6.28
CA GLY A 131 -0.15 9.90 -4.91
C GLY A 131 0.37 8.46 -4.73
N ALA A 132 0.48 7.65 -5.82
CA ALA A 132 0.99 6.26 -5.72
C ALA A 132 2.45 6.17 -5.30
N ILE A 133 3.19 7.25 -5.40
CA ILE A 133 4.57 7.32 -4.94
C ILE A 133 4.65 7.35 -3.40
N PHE A 134 3.61 7.84 -2.73
CA PHE A 134 3.52 7.96 -1.27
C PHE A 134 2.72 6.80 -0.69
N ASN A 135 1.51 6.57 -1.22
CA ASN A 135 0.65 5.46 -0.86
C ASN A 135 0.78 4.38 -1.93
N ARG A 136 1.62 3.38 -1.66
CA ARG A 136 1.96 2.32 -2.62
C ARG A 136 0.89 1.25 -2.62
N PRO A 137 0.11 1.11 -3.72
CA PRO A 137 -0.90 0.06 -3.80
C PRO A 137 -0.24 -1.32 -3.84
N ALA A 138 -0.68 -2.20 -2.94
CA ALA A 138 -0.18 -3.56 -2.82
C ALA A 138 -1.23 -4.57 -3.30
N THR A 139 -0.78 -5.68 -3.84
CA THR A 139 -1.65 -6.74 -4.36
C THR A 139 -1.41 -8.06 -3.64
N LEU A 140 -2.48 -8.79 -3.36
CA LEU A 140 -2.43 -10.18 -2.92
C LEU A 140 -2.82 -11.06 -4.10
N ARG A 141 -2.00 -12.09 -4.42
CA ARG A 141 -2.22 -12.98 -5.57
C ARG A 141 -2.41 -12.24 -6.90
N GLY A 142 -1.77 -11.08 -7.07
CA GLY A 142 -1.85 -10.26 -8.29
C GLY A 142 -3.21 -9.60 -8.55
N LEU A 143 -4.16 -9.71 -7.63
CA LEU A 143 -5.46 -9.06 -7.72
C LEU A 143 -5.37 -7.57 -7.34
N SER A 144 -6.43 -6.79 -7.63
CA SER A 144 -6.46 -5.37 -7.31
C SER A 144 -6.29 -5.13 -5.78
N PRO A 145 -5.55 -4.10 -5.37
CA PRO A 145 -5.32 -3.81 -3.95
C PRO A 145 -6.60 -3.70 -3.11
N ASP A 146 -7.68 -3.20 -3.68
CA ASP A 146 -8.99 -3.06 -3.04
C ASP A 146 -9.85 -4.34 -3.07
N GLN A 147 -9.29 -5.46 -3.55
CA GLN A 147 -9.86 -6.81 -3.48
C GLN A 147 -9.27 -7.63 -2.31
N THR A 148 -8.47 -7.00 -1.46
CA THR A 148 -7.93 -7.56 -0.22
C THR A 148 -8.48 -6.78 0.97
N LEU A 149 -9.13 -7.48 1.89
CA LEU A 149 -9.65 -6.87 3.10
C LEU A 149 -8.55 -6.74 4.17
N VAL A 150 -8.43 -5.57 4.79
CA VAL A 150 -7.53 -5.35 5.93
C VAL A 150 -8.34 -5.17 7.19
N LEU A 151 -7.95 -5.91 8.24
CA LEU A 151 -8.50 -5.86 9.58
C LEU A 151 -7.42 -5.47 10.59
N ILE A 152 -7.82 -4.86 11.69
CA ILE A 152 -7.01 -4.66 12.91
C ILE A 152 -7.81 -5.28 14.06
N ASN A 153 -7.21 -6.23 14.78
CA ASN A 153 -7.89 -7.02 15.84
C ASN A 153 -9.27 -7.53 15.39
N GLY A 154 -9.36 -8.02 14.13
CA GLY A 154 -10.60 -8.55 13.55
C GLY A 154 -11.63 -7.51 13.10
N LYS A 155 -11.40 -6.21 13.27
CA LYS A 155 -12.31 -5.14 12.84
C LYS A 155 -11.77 -4.45 11.59
N ARG A 156 -12.66 -4.16 10.61
CA ARG A 156 -12.32 -3.57 9.30
C ARG A 156 -11.60 -2.22 9.46
N ARG A 157 -10.45 -2.07 8.79
CA ARG A 157 -9.74 -0.80 8.62
C ARG A 157 -10.39 0.03 7.50
N HIS A 158 -10.46 1.35 7.67
CA HIS A 158 -10.92 2.27 6.64
C HIS A 158 -9.92 2.36 5.47
N ARG A 159 -10.43 2.75 4.29
CA ARG A 159 -9.59 2.96 3.10
C ARG A 159 -8.87 4.30 3.15
N SER A 160 -7.79 4.41 2.39
CA SER A 160 -7.16 5.70 2.09
C SER A 160 -8.06 6.55 1.18
N ALA A 161 -7.88 7.87 1.24
CA ALA A 161 -8.47 8.80 0.29
C ALA A 161 -7.79 8.76 -1.11
N TYR A 162 -6.63 8.12 -1.20
CA TYR A 162 -5.93 7.93 -2.48
C TYR A 162 -6.64 6.89 -3.35
N ILE A 163 -6.86 7.25 -4.62
CA ILE A 163 -7.36 6.35 -5.66
C ILE A 163 -6.29 6.26 -6.75
N ASP A 164 -5.84 5.05 -7.04
CA ASP A 164 -4.86 4.81 -8.09
C ASP A 164 -5.49 4.99 -9.47
N VAL A 165 -5.18 6.09 -10.13
CA VAL A 165 -5.65 6.39 -11.50
C VAL A 165 -4.66 5.97 -12.58
N THR A 166 -3.60 5.23 -12.22
CA THR A 166 -2.48 4.94 -13.13
C THR A 166 -2.50 3.53 -13.67
N ALA A 167 -2.95 2.55 -12.87
CA ALA A 167 -2.85 1.15 -13.24
C ALA A 167 -4.17 0.38 -13.12
N GLN A 168 -4.72 0.25 -11.89
CA GLN A 168 -5.88 -0.63 -11.64
C GLN A 168 -7.14 0.11 -11.20
N GLY A 169 -7.04 1.38 -10.86
CA GLY A 169 -8.17 2.15 -10.36
C GLY A 169 -8.56 1.82 -8.91
N ALA A 170 -7.65 1.25 -8.13
CA ALA A 170 -7.94 0.76 -6.78
C ALA A 170 -8.04 1.90 -5.76
N GLN A 171 -8.94 1.74 -4.78
CA GLN A 171 -8.97 2.51 -3.55
C GLN A 171 -8.77 1.57 -2.35
N ALA A 172 -7.52 1.39 -1.94
CA ALA A 172 -7.11 0.43 -0.92
C ALA A 172 -6.89 1.06 0.46
N VAL A 173 -6.71 0.21 1.46
CA VAL A 173 -6.19 0.60 2.78
C VAL A 173 -4.70 0.96 2.64
N ASP A 174 -4.26 2.00 3.34
CA ASP A 174 -2.84 2.33 3.45
C ASP A 174 -2.20 1.57 4.61
N LEU A 175 -1.39 0.57 4.28
CA LEU A 175 -0.66 -0.22 5.28
C LEU A 175 0.55 0.54 5.87
N SER A 176 0.99 1.64 5.27
CA SER A 176 2.07 2.46 5.82
C SER A 176 1.67 3.23 7.09
N GLU A 177 0.36 3.36 7.32
CA GLU A 177 -0.21 3.96 8.53
C GLU A 177 -0.21 3.02 9.75
N ILE A 178 0.41 1.83 9.65
CA ILE A 178 0.42 0.81 10.70
C ILE A 178 1.88 0.52 11.09
N PRO A 179 2.34 1.02 12.26
CA PRO A 179 3.72 0.92 12.68
C PRO A 179 4.07 -0.48 13.18
N LEU A 180 5.27 -0.96 12.86
CA LEU A 180 5.79 -2.23 13.36
C LEU A 180 5.76 -2.31 14.90
N ALA A 181 6.02 -1.19 15.57
CA ALA A 181 6.04 -1.13 17.04
C ALA A 181 4.74 -1.58 17.69
N ALA A 182 3.58 -1.40 17.00
CA ALA A 182 2.26 -1.75 17.53
C ALA A 182 1.84 -3.20 17.26
N ILE A 183 2.56 -3.91 16.39
CA ILE A 183 2.14 -5.21 15.87
C ILE A 183 2.69 -6.34 16.72
N GLU A 184 1.84 -7.29 17.09
CA GLU A 184 2.23 -8.60 17.63
C GLU A 184 2.51 -9.57 16.49
N ARG A 185 1.54 -9.72 15.58
CA ARG A 185 1.64 -10.56 14.38
C ARG A 185 0.68 -10.09 13.29
N VAL A 186 0.91 -10.55 12.07
CA VAL A 186 -0.01 -10.40 10.93
C VAL A 186 -0.48 -11.78 10.48
N GLU A 187 -1.79 -11.97 10.38
CA GLU A 187 -2.42 -13.17 9.84
C GLU A 187 -2.90 -12.88 8.42
N VAL A 188 -2.42 -13.62 7.43
CA VAL A 188 -2.78 -13.48 6.02
C VAL A 188 -3.58 -14.68 5.57
N LEU A 189 -4.89 -14.54 5.48
CA LEU A 189 -5.78 -15.54 4.92
C LEU A 189 -5.75 -15.44 3.39
N ARG A 190 -5.25 -16.47 2.74
CA ARG A 190 -5.15 -16.56 1.27
C ARG A 190 -6.33 -17.34 0.68
N ASP A 191 -7.56 -16.91 0.96
CA ASP A 191 -8.78 -17.54 0.42
C ASP A 191 -9.91 -16.52 0.33
N GLY A 192 -10.87 -16.75 -0.58
CA GLY A 192 -12.08 -15.94 -0.67
C GLY A 192 -12.88 -16.01 0.63
N ALA A 193 -13.16 -14.86 1.23
CA ALA A 193 -13.77 -14.78 2.55
C ALA A 193 -14.93 -13.75 2.64
N SER A 194 -15.50 -13.35 1.50
CA SER A 194 -16.59 -12.36 1.48
C SER A 194 -17.86 -12.83 2.22
N ALA A 195 -18.13 -14.13 2.28
CA ALA A 195 -19.23 -14.69 3.04
C ALA A 195 -19.03 -14.52 4.57
N GLN A 196 -17.79 -14.43 5.06
CA GLN A 196 -17.44 -14.28 6.47
C GLN A 196 -17.22 -12.82 6.88
N TYR A 197 -16.55 -12.03 6.02
CA TYR A 197 -16.08 -10.68 6.35
C TYR A 197 -16.69 -9.56 5.49
N GLY A 198 -17.46 -9.91 4.45
CA GLY A 198 -18.12 -8.96 3.55
C GLY A 198 -17.29 -8.53 2.37
N SER A 199 -17.70 -7.41 1.76
CA SER A 199 -17.07 -6.80 0.58
C SER A 199 -15.54 -6.72 0.73
N ASP A 200 -14.83 -6.82 -0.40
CA ASP A 200 -13.39 -6.65 -0.55
C ASP A 200 -12.53 -7.90 -0.24
N ALA A 201 -13.07 -8.90 0.46
CA ALA A 201 -12.35 -10.14 0.79
C ALA A 201 -12.38 -11.15 -0.37
N ILE A 202 -12.00 -10.73 -1.58
CA ILE A 202 -11.95 -11.58 -2.80
C ILE A 202 -10.61 -12.32 -2.87
N ALA A 203 -9.48 -11.59 -2.78
CA ALA A 203 -8.13 -12.16 -2.80
C ALA A 203 -7.78 -12.85 -1.48
N GLY A 204 -8.26 -12.29 -0.38
CA GLY A 204 -7.99 -12.73 0.97
C GLY A 204 -8.23 -11.65 2.01
N VAL A 205 -7.72 -11.92 3.22
CA VAL A 205 -7.81 -11.03 4.37
C VAL A 205 -6.44 -10.87 5.01
N ILE A 206 -6.04 -9.65 5.33
CA ILE A 206 -4.87 -9.33 6.15
C ILE A 206 -5.39 -8.84 7.49
N ASN A 207 -5.17 -9.60 8.56
CA ASN A 207 -5.58 -9.24 9.90
C ASN A 207 -4.35 -8.94 10.75
N ILE A 208 -4.25 -7.71 11.23
CA ILE A 208 -3.15 -7.22 12.04
C ILE A 208 -3.56 -7.30 13.50
N ILE A 209 -2.83 -8.10 14.26
CA ILE A 209 -3.05 -8.28 15.69
C ILE A 209 -2.08 -7.33 16.42
N LEU A 210 -2.63 -6.48 17.27
CA LEU A 210 -1.88 -5.51 18.04
C LEU A 210 -1.34 -6.13 19.33
N LYS A 211 -0.20 -5.60 19.80
CA LYS A 211 0.36 -5.92 21.11
C LYS A 211 -0.62 -5.56 22.22
N ASP A 212 -0.75 -6.42 23.21
CA ASP A 212 -1.64 -6.25 24.38
C ASP A 212 -0.97 -6.60 25.73
N GLY A 213 0.26 -7.13 25.71
CA GLY A 213 1.04 -7.51 26.88
C GLY A 213 1.65 -6.34 27.65
N GLU A 214 2.11 -6.62 28.87
CA GLU A 214 2.96 -5.72 29.67
C GLU A 214 4.39 -5.71 29.13
N GLY A 215 5.14 -4.66 29.46
CA GLY A 215 6.53 -4.53 29.07
C GLY A 215 6.78 -3.33 28.15
N SER A 216 8.02 -3.15 27.78
CA SER A 216 8.38 -2.10 26.84
C SER A 216 9.43 -2.56 25.84
N SER A 217 9.19 -2.30 24.58
CA SER A 217 10.11 -2.64 23.50
C SER A 217 10.28 -1.48 22.53
N GLY A 218 11.40 -1.47 21.82
CA GLY A 218 11.61 -0.44 20.82
C GLY A 218 12.88 -0.64 20.01
N TYR A 219 13.04 0.23 19.01
CA TYR A 219 14.19 0.17 18.11
C TYR A 219 14.51 1.54 17.53
N ILE A 220 15.79 1.70 17.16
CA ILE A 220 16.30 2.81 16.35
C ILE A 220 17.13 2.22 15.23
N GLN A 221 16.90 2.65 13.99
CA GLN A 221 17.61 2.22 12.81
C GLN A 221 18.03 3.40 11.96
N GLY A 222 19.24 3.33 11.40
CA GLY A 222 19.72 4.22 10.35
C GLY A 222 20.30 3.43 9.20
N GLY A 223 20.14 3.93 7.98
CA GLY A 223 20.64 3.27 6.77
C GLY A 223 20.86 4.22 5.60
N GLN A 224 21.53 3.74 4.54
CA GLN A 224 21.81 4.51 3.34
C GLN A 224 22.05 3.56 2.16
N TYR A 225 21.74 3.99 0.94
CA TYR A 225 22.08 3.25 -0.28
C TYR A 225 23.59 3.34 -0.59
N TYR A 226 24.12 2.35 -1.28
CA TYR A 226 25.54 2.27 -1.64
C TYR A 226 25.98 3.45 -2.51
N GLU A 227 25.09 4.03 -3.30
CA GLU A 227 25.31 5.24 -4.09
C GLU A 227 25.51 6.52 -3.22
N GLY A 228 25.29 6.44 -1.92
CA GLY A 228 25.51 7.52 -0.97
C GLY A 228 24.33 8.50 -0.87
N ASP A 229 23.18 8.17 -1.45
CA ASP A 229 21.90 8.89 -1.31
C ASP A 229 20.89 8.09 -0.48
N GLY A 230 19.67 8.60 -0.33
CA GLY A 230 18.57 7.89 0.32
C GLY A 230 18.81 7.55 1.79
N ALA A 231 19.60 8.37 2.52
CA ALA A 231 19.78 8.18 3.95
C ALA A 231 18.42 8.15 4.64
N ASN A 232 18.21 7.17 5.53
CA ASN A 232 16.94 6.97 6.20
C ASN A 232 17.12 6.74 7.70
N PHE A 233 16.06 7.07 8.44
CA PHE A 233 15.93 6.86 9.86
C PHE A 233 14.57 6.24 10.16
N LEU A 234 14.55 5.32 11.12
CA LEU A 234 13.35 4.66 11.63
C LEU A 234 13.52 4.46 13.13
N GLY A 235 12.53 4.86 13.92
CA GLY A 235 12.53 4.63 15.36
C GLY A 235 11.12 4.33 15.85
N GLY A 236 10.96 3.27 16.63
CA GLY A 236 9.69 2.83 17.17
C GLY A 236 9.79 2.44 18.64
N VAL A 237 8.71 2.63 19.37
CA VAL A 237 8.58 2.22 20.77
C VAL A 237 7.17 1.70 21.03
N ASN A 238 7.07 0.65 21.82
CA ASN A 238 5.84 0.19 22.44
C ASN A 238 6.04 0.14 23.95
N ALA A 239 5.01 0.48 24.71
CA ALA A 239 4.97 0.34 26.15
C ALA A 239 3.58 -0.16 26.56
N GLY A 240 3.56 -1.25 27.32
CA GLY A 240 2.39 -1.91 27.83
C GLY A 240 2.32 -1.89 29.35
N TRP A 241 1.16 -1.65 29.87
CA TRP A 241 0.89 -1.60 31.31
C TRP A 241 -0.36 -2.39 31.68
N ALA A 242 -0.30 -3.07 32.84
CA ALA A 242 -1.52 -3.56 33.47
C ALA A 242 -2.36 -2.38 33.98
N LEU A 243 -3.66 -2.46 33.77
CA LEU A 243 -4.67 -1.59 34.38
C LEU A 243 -5.29 -2.31 35.60
N GLY A 244 -4.51 -2.43 36.68
CA GLY A 244 -4.84 -3.28 37.82
C GLY A 244 -4.73 -4.76 37.44
N GLU A 245 -5.64 -5.60 38.01
CA GLU A 245 -5.69 -7.05 37.73
C GLU A 245 -6.63 -7.40 36.57
N ARG A 246 -7.27 -6.38 35.93
CA ARG A 246 -8.42 -6.57 35.03
C ARG A 246 -8.28 -5.94 33.68
N GLY A 247 -7.16 -5.33 33.36
CA GLY A 247 -7.04 -4.69 32.06
C GLY A 247 -5.61 -4.45 31.63
N SER A 248 -5.44 -4.13 30.37
CA SER A 248 -4.18 -3.76 29.75
C SER A 248 -4.28 -2.46 28.95
N LEU A 249 -3.16 -1.76 28.83
CA LEU A 249 -3.01 -0.57 27.98
C LEU A 249 -1.68 -0.65 27.28
N ASN A 250 -1.67 -0.65 25.95
CA ASN A 250 -0.49 -0.54 25.11
C ASN A 250 -0.49 0.77 24.33
N LEU A 251 0.64 1.47 24.38
CA LEU A 251 0.89 2.66 23.56
C LEU A 251 2.09 2.39 22.66
N SER A 252 1.95 2.67 21.37
CA SER A 252 3.03 2.54 20.39
C SER A 252 3.22 3.82 19.63
N ALA A 253 4.47 4.18 19.35
CA ALA A 253 4.82 5.31 18.51
C ALA A 253 5.93 4.92 17.53
N GLU A 254 5.85 5.41 16.30
CA GLU A 254 6.89 5.23 15.30
C GLU A 254 7.15 6.53 14.54
N LEU A 255 8.41 6.83 14.31
CA LEU A 255 8.89 7.96 13.52
C LEU A 255 9.77 7.42 12.39
N SER A 256 9.56 7.91 11.19
CA SER A 256 10.41 7.59 10.05
C SER A 256 10.73 8.80 9.20
N SER A 257 11.90 8.79 8.57
CA SER A 257 12.27 9.74 7.54
C SER A 257 13.19 9.09 6.51
N GLY A 258 13.07 9.49 5.25
CA GLY A 258 13.93 9.05 4.16
C GLY A 258 14.22 10.20 3.23
N LEU A 259 15.49 10.36 2.83
CA LEU A 259 15.87 11.30 1.80
C LEU A 259 15.63 10.67 0.42
N SER A 260 15.40 11.52 -0.59
CA SER A 260 15.17 11.06 -1.96
C SER A 260 16.41 10.40 -2.56
N THR A 261 16.18 9.42 -3.45
CA THR A 261 17.21 8.82 -4.31
C THR A 261 17.12 9.36 -5.74
N SER A 262 18.15 9.09 -6.54
CA SER A 262 18.14 9.40 -7.97
C SER A 262 18.92 8.36 -8.77
N ARG A 263 18.23 7.67 -9.69
CA ARG A 263 18.82 6.75 -10.68
C ARG A 263 18.45 7.25 -12.06
N SER A 264 18.98 8.44 -12.38
CA SER A 264 18.55 9.22 -13.56
C SER A 264 19.76 9.65 -14.39
N ASN A 265 19.57 9.71 -15.70
CA ASN A 265 20.42 10.43 -16.62
C ASN A 265 19.90 11.86 -16.82
N GLN A 266 20.78 12.79 -17.25
CA GLN A 266 20.32 14.11 -17.67
C GLN A 266 19.36 13.98 -18.85
N ARG A 267 18.25 14.70 -18.80
CA ARG A 267 17.27 14.69 -19.91
C ARG A 267 17.94 15.18 -21.22
N PRO A 268 17.65 14.54 -22.35
CA PRO A 268 18.28 14.89 -23.63
C PRO A 268 18.12 16.36 -24.01
N ASN A 269 16.91 16.93 -23.81
CA ASN A 269 16.66 18.34 -24.11
C ASN A 269 17.40 19.29 -23.15
N ALA A 270 17.54 18.94 -21.88
CA ALA A 270 18.35 19.73 -20.93
C ALA A 270 19.83 19.61 -21.19
N ALA A 271 20.32 18.44 -21.60
CA ALA A 271 21.70 18.24 -22.01
C ALA A 271 22.06 19.07 -23.26
N ALA A 272 21.13 19.16 -24.22
CA ALA A 272 21.32 19.99 -25.43
C ALA A 272 21.42 21.48 -25.04
N LEU A 273 20.52 22.00 -24.23
CA LEU A 273 20.55 23.38 -23.73
C LEU A 273 21.83 23.71 -22.94
N LEU A 274 22.34 22.76 -22.16
CA LEU A 274 23.60 22.91 -21.45
C LEU A 274 24.78 22.98 -22.43
N ALA A 275 24.77 22.17 -23.49
CA ALA A 275 25.79 22.18 -24.54
C ALA A 275 25.76 23.50 -25.37
N GLU A 276 24.58 24.12 -25.50
CA GLU A 276 24.38 25.43 -26.11
C GLU A 276 24.81 26.61 -25.21
N GLY A 277 25.23 26.33 -23.97
CA GLY A 277 25.73 27.30 -23.01
C GLY A 277 24.71 27.85 -22.00
N ASN A 278 23.55 27.24 -21.85
CA ASN A 278 22.58 27.60 -20.79
C ASN A 278 23.11 27.14 -19.41
N ALA A 279 23.78 28.06 -18.70
CA ALA A 279 24.36 27.80 -17.38
C ALA A 279 23.35 27.59 -16.25
N PHE A 280 22.07 27.82 -16.49
CA PHE A 280 20.99 27.66 -15.49
C PHE A 280 20.41 26.23 -15.45
N ILE A 281 20.87 25.34 -16.37
CA ILE A 281 20.47 23.92 -16.35
C ILE A 281 20.99 23.25 -15.07
N ARG A 282 20.09 22.71 -14.28
CA ARG A 282 20.43 21.99 -13.03
C ARG A 282 21.30 20.77 -13.30
N GLN A 283 22.35 20.61 -12.50
CA GLN A 283 23.29 19.50 -12.53
C GLN A 283 23.20 18.66 -11.24
N PRO A 284 23.47 17.34 -11.26
CA PRO A 284 23.80 16.52 -12.44
C PRO A 284 22.60 16.23 -13.34
N VAL A 285 21.37 16.33 -12.82
CA VAL A 285 20.13 16.07 -13.53
C VAL A 285 19.08 17.13 -13.23
N VAL A 286 18.26 17.46 -14.22
CA VAL A 286 17.13 18.38 -14.03
C VAL A 286 15.94 17.70 -13.32
N GLN A 287 15.84 16.37 -13.42
CA GLN A 287 14.76 15.56 -12.85
C GLN A 287 15.30 14.27 -12.23
N ARG A 288 14.88 13.95 -11.02
CA ARG A 288 15.22 12.71 -10.33
C ARG A 288 14.13 11.66 -10.56
N PHE A 289 14.58 10.41 -10.77
CA PHE A 289 13.74 9.20 -10.77
C PHE A 289 14.28 8.24 -9.70
N GLY A 290 13.57 8.12 -8.60
CA GLY A 290 13.96 7.30 -7.46
C GLY A 290 12.89 7.34 -6.37
N GLN A 291 13.29 7.03 -5.13
CA GLN A 291 12.40 7.13 -3.97
C GLN A 291 12.11 8.60 -3.65
N PRO A 292 10.89 8.95 -3.18
CA PRO A 292 10.58 10.28 -2.71
C PRO A 292 11.32 10.61 -1.40
N GLU A 293 11.42 11.89 -1.08
CA GLU A 293 11.67 12.29 0.31
C GLU A 293 10.40 12.05 1.12
N THR A 294 10.54 11.43 2.31
CA THR A 294 9.40 11.08 3.16
C THR A 294 9.64 11.39 4.62
N ARG A 295 8.57 11.66 5.35
CA ARG A 295 8.55 11.80 6.82
C ARG A 295 7.23 11.27 7.33
N ALA A 296 7.28 10.51 8.41
CA ALA A 296 6.07 9.98 9.03
C ALA A 296 6.17 9.97 10.56
N ALA A 297 5.02 10.11 11.20
CA ALA A 297 4.85 9.92 12.63
C ALA A 297 3.50 9.23 12.86
N VAL A 298 3.51 8.08 13.53
CA VAL A 298 2.32 7.28 13.77
C VAL A 298 2.23 6.90 15.24
N LEU A 299 1.02 6.99 15.80
CA LEU A 299 0.69 6.59 17.16
C LEU A 299 -0.40 5.52 17.13
N PHE A 300 -0.30 4.54 18.02
CA PHE A 300 -1.34 3.53 18.25
C PHE A 300 -1.63 3.38 19.73
N VAL A 301 -2.88 3.07 20.03
CA VAL A 301 -3.34 2.66 21.36
C VAL A 301 -4.11 1.36 21.22
N ASN A 302 -3.91 0.44 22.17
CA ASN A 302 -4.72 -0.78 22.33
C ASN A 302 -4.98 -0.97 23.83
N ALA A 303 -6.24 -1.14 24.22
CA ALA A 303 -6.62 -1.25 25.62
C ALA A 303 -7.78 -2.25 25.78
N THR A 304 -7.71 -3.02 26.86
CA THR A 304 -8.79 -3.90 27.31
C THR A 304 -9.06 -3.69 28.79
N TYR A 305 -10.30 -3.92 29.20
CA TYR A 305 -10.66 -3.85 30.62
C TYR A 305 -11.87 -4.74 30.95
N GLU A 306 -11.70 -5.70 31.85
CA GLU A 306 -12.76 -6.56 32.34
C GLU A 306 -13.65 -5.83 33.35
N LEU A 307 -14.95 -5.69 33.04
CA LEU A 307 -15.95 -5.09 33.95
C LEU A 307 -16.42 -6.07 35.01
N GLY A 308 -16.15 -7.33 34.83
CA GLY A 308 -16.52 -8.44 35.70
C GLY A 308 -16.07 -9.76 35.06
N ASP A 309 -16.57 -10.88 35.53
CA ASP A 309 -16.09 -12.21 35.08
C ASP A 309 -16.60 -12.59 33.68
N SER A 310 -17.54 -11.83 33.10
CA SER A 310 -18.19 -12.16 31.83
C SER A 310 -18.30 -11.01 30.81
N VAL A 311 -17.77 -9.83 31.14
CA VAL A 311 -17.86 -8.66 30.24
C VAL A 311 -16.54 -7.93 30.17
N GLU A 312 -16.06 -7.71 28.98
CA GLU A 312 -14.82 -6.97 28.67
C GLU A 312 -15.12 -5.77 27.78
N LEU A 313 -14.54 -4.62 28.14
CA LEU A 313 -14.43 -3.45 27.28
C LEU A 313 -13.12 -3.54 26.50
N TYR A 314 -13.14 -3.17 25.24
CA TYR A 314 -11.92 -3.00 24.47
C TYR A 314 -11.98 -1.72 23.63
N ALA A 315 -10.84 -1.12 23.42
CA ALA A 315 -10.68 0.01 22.51
C ALA A 315 -9.29 0.02 21.88
N PHE A 316 -9.23 0.31 20.60
CA PHE A 316 -7.96 0.58 19.93
C PHE A 316 -8.13 1.68 18.88
N GLY A 317 -7.02 2.35 18.57
CA GLY A 317 -7.03 3.44 17.60
C GLY A 317 -5.66 3.89 17.19
N SER A 318 -5.62 4.72 16.16
CA SER A 318 -4.40 5.27 15.60
C SER A 318 -4.55 6.72 15.21
N GLY A 319 -3.42 7.44 15.19
CA GLY A 319 -3.26 8.74 14.55
C GLY A 319 -1.94 8.77 13.78
N GLY A 320 -1.99 9.15 12.51
CA GLY A 320 -0.85 9.18 11.61
C GLY A 320 -0.69 10.52 10.88
N TYR A 321 0.55 10.87 10.65
CA TYR A 321 0.98 11.97 9.78
C TYR A 321 2.04 11.45 8.83
N HIS A 322 1.80 11.58 7.52
CA HIS A 322 2.75 11.24 6.48
C HIS A 322 2.91 12.43 5.54
N TRP A 323 4.15 12.74 5.22
CA TRP A 323 4.49 13.73 4.21
C TRP A 323 5.49 13.12 3.24
N GLY A 324 5.33 13.45 1.96
CA GLY A 324 6.27 13.07 0.93
C GLY A 324 6.37 14.10 -0.18
N GLU A 325 7.54 14.16 -0.85
CA GLU A 325 7.80 15.05 -1.98
C GLU A 325 8.62 14.35 -3.05
N ASN A 326 8.26 14.55 -4.33
CA ASN A 326 8.99 14.05 -5.49
C ASN A 326 9.01 15.04 -6.65
N ASP A 327 9.93 14.81 -7.63
CA ASP A 327 10.01 15.57 -8.87
C ASP A 327 8.94 15.10 -9.86
N PHE A 328 8.25 16.04 -10.51
CA PHE A 328 7.47 15.80 -11.71
C PHE A 328 8.33 15.96 -12.98
N ASN A 329 7.70 15.96 -14.16
CA ASN A 329 8.40 16.09 -15.41
C ASN A 329 8.99 17.50 -15.58
N TYR A 330 10.24 17.56 -16.03
CA TYR A 330 10.92 18.82 -16.36
C TYR A 330 10.24 19.56 -17.52
N ARG A 331 10.18 20.86 -17.41
CA ARG A 331 9.75 21.83 -18.45
C ARG A 331 10.95 22.63 -18.92
N ASN A 332 11.30 22.53 -20.19
CA ASN A 332 12.39 23.33 -20.74
C ASN A 332 11.97 24.81 -20.91
N PRO A 333 12.94 25.75 -21.04
CA PRO A 333 12.62 27.18 -21.08
C PRO A 333 11.89 27.64 -22.37
N THR A 334 11.73 26.77 -23.35
CA THR A 334 10.96 27.03 -24.60
C THR A 334 9.74 26.11 -24.71
N GLN A 335 9.33 25.48 -23.61
CA GLN A 335 8.21 24.52 -23.61
C GLN A 335 6.93 25.16 -24.15
N GLY A 336 6.37 24.57 -25.20
CA GLY A 336 5.08 24.99 -25.78
C GLY A 336 3.94 24.88 -24.76
N SER A 337 2.99 25.78 -24.87
CA SER A 337 1.87 26.00 -23.94
C SER A 337 2.30 26.40 -22.52
N VAL A 338 3.60 26.49 -22.22
CA VAL A 338 4.12 27.01 -20.96
C VAL A 338 4.76 28.38 -21.12
N PHE A 339 5.78 28.46 -21.99
CA PHE A 339 6.49 29.71 -22.27
C PHE A 339 6.28 30.23 -23.70
N THR A 340 5.80 29.36 -24.59
CA THR A 340 5.54 29.73 -26.00
C THR A 340 4.15 29.26 -26.41
N SER A 341 3.49 30.06 -27.25
CA SER A 341 2.21 29.67 -27.83
C SER A 341 2.38 28.53 -28.85
N THR A 342 1.45 27.61 -28.87
CA THR A 342 1.31 26.58 -29.91
C THR A 342 0.21 26.89 -30.92
N GLN A 343 -0.42 28.06 -30.82
CA GLN A 343 -1.46 28.50 -31.76
C GLN A 343 -0.87 28.91 -33.11
N PRO A 344 -1.56 28.67 -34.22
CA PRO A 344 -1.15 29.15 -35.52
C PRO A 344 -1.19 30.68 -35.59
N PRO A 345 -0.33 31.32 -36.45
CA PRO A 345 -0.14 32.78 -36.49
C PRO A 345 -1.44 33.56 -36.67
N GLU A 346 -2.36 33.02 -37.44
CA GLU A 346 -3.65 33.66 -37.75
C GLU A 346 -4.59 33.73 -36.53
N VAL A 347 -4.42 32.87 -35.54
CA VAL A 347 -5.14 32.87 -34.26
C VAL A 347 -4.37 33.61 -33.20
N PHE A 348 -3.06 33.38 -33.14
CA PHE A 348 -2.16 33.97 -32.14
C PHE A 348 -2.12 35.50 -32.24
N GLY A 349 -1.89 36.07 -33.44
CA GLY A 349 -1.68 37.49 -33.62
C GLY A 349 -2.83 38.36 -33.12
N PRO A 350 -4.08 38.10 -33.55
CA PRO A 350 -5.24 38.81 -33.03
C PRO A 350 -5.43 38.67 -31.53
N ASN A 351 -5.29 37.45 -30.99
CA ASN A 351 -5.42 37.17 -29.57
C ASN A 351 -4.32 37.85 -28.74
N PHE A 352 -3.06 37.82 -29.20
CA PHE A 352 -1.94 38.48 -28.55
C PHE A 352 -2.15 39.97 -28.37
N ALA A 353 -2.73 40.63 -29.38
CA ALA A 353 -3.04 42.06 -29.32
C ALA A 353 -4.09 42.44 -28.27
N THR A 354 -4.89 41.47 -27.80
CA THR A 354 -5.87 41.66 -26.72
C THR A 354 -5.29 41.57 -25.33
N LEU A 355 -4.06 41.04 -25.17
CA LEU A 355 -3.42 40.90 -23.88
C LEU A 355 -3.10 42.26 -23.24
N PRO A 356 -3.12 42.37 -21.90
CA PRO A 356 -2.57 43.52 -21.20
C PRO A 356 -1.11 43.80 -21.59
N PRO A 357 -0.64 45.05 -21.64
CA PRO A 357 0.72 45.38 -22.04
C PRO A 357 1.80 44.63 -21.27
N ALA A 358 1.64 44.46 -19.97
CA ALA A 358 2.58 43.72 -19.13
C ALA A 358 2.75 42.22 -19.56
N TYR A 359 1.68 41.58 -20.05
CA TYR A 359 1.71 40.22 -20.59
C TYR A 359 2.38 40.16 -21.97
N GLN A 360 2.16 41.16 -22.82
CA GLN A 360 2.83 41.29 -24.11
C GLN A 360 4.34 41.48 -23.92
N ASP A 361 4.72 42.35 -22.98
CA ASP A 361 6.13 42.61 -22.64
C ASP A 361 6.78 41.36 -22.07
N TRP A 362 6.12 40.65 -21.13
CA TRP A 362 6.59 39.39 -20.57
C TRP A 362 6.80 38.36 -21.67
N TYR A 363 5.83 38.15 -22.55
CA TYR A 363 5.90 37.15 -23.61
C TYR A 363 7.03 37.43 -24.61
N ASN A 364 7.23 38.71 -24.97
CA ASN A 364 8.24 39.12 -25.93
C ASN A 364 9.68 39.12 -25.37
N ASN A 365 9.86 39.19 -24.06
CA ASN A 365 11.15 39.38 -23.39
C ASN A 365 11.60 38.16 -22.54
N ASN A 366 11.61 36.97 -23.15
CA ASN A 366 12.01 35.71 -22.51
C ASN A 366 11.15 35.34 -21.28
N PRO A 367 9.95 34.77 -21.50
CA PRO A 367 9.01 34.44 -20.44
C PRO A 367 9.60 33.51 -19.36
N ALA A 368 10.47 32.55 -19.74
CA ALA A 368 11.09 31.65 -18.81
C ALA A 368 12.01 32.39 -17.82
N ALA A 369 12.85 33.31 -18.32
CA ALA A 369 13.73 34.12 -17.46
C ALA A 369 12.94 35.06 -16.55
N LEU A 370 11.92 35.75 -17.12
CA LEU A 370 11.09 36.68 -16.35
C LEU A 370 10.21 36.00 -15.30
N SER A 371 9.89 34.72 -15.48
CA SER A 371 9.21 33.89 -14.49
C SER A 371 10.17 33.24 -13.50
N GLY A 372 11.48 33.53 -13.56
CA GLY A 372 12.49 32.95 -12.64
C GLY A 372 13.03 31.59 -13.05
N TYR A 373 12.74 31.11 -14.27
CA TYR A 373 13.12 29.77 -14.76
C TYR A 373 13.97 29.80 -16.05
N PRO A 374 15.11 30.51 -16.09
CA PRO A 374 15.93 30.63 -17.33
C PRO A 374 16.52 29.28 -17.79
N GLY A 375 16.62 28.28 -16.91
CA GLY A 375 16.99 26.90 -17.23
C GLY A 375 15.80 25.95 -17.33
N GLY A 376 14.57 26.48 -17.38
CA GLY A 376 13.37 25.66 -17.21
C GLY A 376 13.15 25.29 -15.75
N PHE A 377 12.17 24.41 -15.47
CA PHE A 377 11.83 23.99 -14.11
C PHE A 377 11.35 22.56 -14.06
N THR A 378 11.51 21.94 -12.89
CA THR A 378 10.92 20.66 -12.55
C THR A 378 9.96 20.86 -11.38
N PRO A 379 8.65 20.76 -11.60
CA PRO A 379 7.68 20.90 -10.52
C PRO A 379 7.95 19.88 -9.41
N ARG A 380 7.84 20.31 -8.16
CA ARG A 380 7.91 19.46 -6.99
C ARG A 380 6.52 19.22 -6.44
N PHE A 381 6.11 17.98 -6.52
CA PHE A 381 4.81 17.54 -6.04
C PHE A 381 4.97 16.92 -4.64
N SER A 382 4.15 17.38 -3.70
CA SER A 382 4.11 16.85 -2.35
C SER A 382 2.68 16.55 -1.92
N ALA A 383 2.57 15.59 -1.02
CA ALA A 383 1.32 15.25 -0.35
C ALA A 383 1.55 15.15 1.16
N THR A 384 0.57 15.65 1.92
CA THR A 384 0.47 15.48 3.36
C THR A 384 -0.76 14.63 3.65
N SER A 385 -0.60 13.47 4.28
CA SER A 385 -1.68 12.60 4.72
C SER A 385 -1.85 12.68 6.23
N TRP A 386 -3.08 12.86 6.67
CA TRP A 386 -3.52 12.70 8.05
C TRP A 386 -4.45 11.51 8.13
N ASP A 387 -4.13 10.57 9.00
CA ASP A 387 -4.92 9.36 9.20
C ASP A 387 -5.35 9.24 10.66
N ALA A 388 -6.60 8.83 10.90
CA ALA A 388 -7.08 8.59 12.24
C ALA A 388 -8.10 7.45 12.25
N SER A 389 -8.03 6.61 13.27
CA SER A 389 -9.04 5.58 13.50
C SER A 389 -9.29 5.34 14.98
N ALA A 390 -10.52 4.92 15.27
CA ALA A 390 -10.90 4.48 16.60
C ALA A 390 -11.92 3.33 16.47
N VAL A 391 -11.73 2.32 17.28
CA VAL A 391 -12.67 1.22 17.50
C VAL A 391 -12.90 1.10 18.98
N ALA A 392 -14.15 0.97 19.39
CA ALA A 392 -14.52 0.67 20.76
C ALA A 392 -15.63 -0.38 20.78
N GLY A 393 -15.54 -1.31 21.70
CA GLY A 393 -16.51 -2.39 21.81
C GLY A 393 -16.63 -2.95 23.21
N VAL A 394 -17.66 -3.74 23.35
CA VAL A 394 -17.96 -4.53 24.54
C VAL A 394 -18.24 -5.94 24.09
N ARG A 395 -17.57 -6.91 24.69
CA ARG A 395 -17.76 -8.32 24.41
C ARG A 395 -17.93 -9.11 25.71
N GLY A 396 -18.50 -10.28 25.58
CA GLY A 396 -18.66 -11.12 26.77
C GLY A 396 -19.51 -12.36 26.55
N ASP A 397 -19.83 -13.02 27.63
CA ASP A 397 -20.62 -14.24 27.68
C ASP A 397 -22.04 -13.91 28.15
N LEU A 398 -23.04 -14.20 27.31
CA LEU A 398 -24.45 -14.18 27.73
C LEU A 398 -24.79 -15.46 28.49
N THR A 399 -24.25 -16.57 28.08
CA THR A 399 -24.25 -17.89 28.73
C THR A 399 -22.92 -18.57 28.46
N SER A 400 -22.64 -19.71 29.10
CA SER A 400 -21.46 -20.53 28.84
C SER A 400 -21.26 -20.89 27.35
N ASP A 401 -22.34 -20.88 26.57
CA ASP A 401 -22.33 -21.32 25.18
C ASP A 401 -22.58 -20.17 24.18
N LEU A 402 -22.91 -18.96 24.64
CA LEU A 402 -23.25 -17.82 23.79
C LEU A 402 -22.39 -16.60 24.10
N LEU A 403 -21.43 -16.36 23.21
CA LEU A 403 -20.59 -15.16 23.21
C LEU A 403 -21.24 -14.06 22.38
N TRP A 404 -20.96 -12.81 22.73
CA TRP A 404 -21.39 -11.63 21.96
C TRP A 404 -20.31 -10.55 21.91
N ASP A 405 -20.29 -9.78 20.82
CA ASP A 405 -19.42 -8.62 20.62
C ASP A 405 -20.21 -7.51 19.94
N LEU A 406 -20.32 -6.37 20.59
CA LEU A 406 -20.90 -5.13 20.03
C LEU A 406 -19.81 -4.09 19.90
N SER A 407 -19.58 -3.58 18.70
CA SER A 407 -18.53 -2.59 18.45
C SER A 407 -18.98 -1.48 17.52
N ALA A 408 -18.34 -0.32 17.69
CA ALA A 408 -18.41 0.81 16.76
C ALA A 408 -17.02 1.19 16.29
N ARG A 409 -16.94 1.68 15.05
CA ARG A 409 -15.68 2.12 14.45
C ARG A 409 -15.86 3.45 13.72
N TYR A 410 -14.81 4.24 13.75
CA TYR A 410 -14.60 5.45 12.97
C TYR A 410 -13.22 5.38 12.34
N GLY A 411 -13.09 5.82 11.10
CA GLY A 411 -11.81 5.98 10.44
C GLY A 411 -11.87 7.10 9.40
N THR A 412 -10.80 7.85 9.28
CA THR A 412 -10.67 8.90 8.27
C THR A 412 -9.23 9.01 7.79
N ASN A 413 -9.08 9.23 6.49
CA ASN A 413 -7.82 9.57 5.86
C ASN A 413 -8.02 10.84 5.04
N HIS A 414 -7.22 11.87 5.30
CA HIS A 414 -7.27 13.17 4.65
C HIS A 414 -5.93 13.47 3.99
N ILE A 415 -5.92 13.76 2.70
CA ILE A 415 -4.71 14.05 1.92
C ILE A 415 -4.80 15.45 1.34
N GLU A 416 -3.78 16.27 1.61
CA GLU A 416 -3.57 17.60 1.06
C GLU A 416 -2.49 17.53 -0.02
N TYR A 417 -2.74 18.07 -1.20
CA TYR A 417 -1.81 18.07 -2.33
C TYR A 417 -1.26 19.46 -2.59
N HIS A 418 0.07 19.53 -2.72
CA HIS A 418 0.77 20.79 -3.01
C HIS A 418 1.73 20.59 -4.18
N ILE A 419 1.93 21.66 -4.94
CA ILE A 419 2.96 21.70 -5.98
C ILE A 419 3.73 23.00 -5.90
N ARG A 420 5.04 22.95 -6.04
CA ARG A 420 5.94 24.08 -5.98
C ARG A 420 7.01 24.03 -7.08
N GLU A 421 7.79 25.08 -7.20
CA GLU A 421 8.75 25.23 -8.30
C GLU A 421 8.05 25.05 -9.67
N THR A 422 6.88 25.64 -9.83
CA THR A 422 6.04 25.58 -11.02
C THR A 422 5.36 26.92 -11.27
N LEU A 423 4.47 26.98 -12.25
CA LEU A 423 3.69 28.19 -12.57
C LEU A 423 2.34 27.81 -13.21
N ASN A 424 1.40 28.72 -13.21
CA ASN A 424 0.26 28.73 -14.11
C ASN A 424 0.61 29.60 -15.34
N ALA A 425 0.90 28.95 -16.46
CA ALA A 425 1.38 29.63 -17.67
C ALA A 425 0.44 30.72 -18.17
N SER A 426 -0.88 30.51 -18.04
CA SER A 426 -1.89 31.47 -18.47
C SER A 426 -1.98 32.72 -17.60
N PHE A 427 -1.45 32.71 -16.36
CA PHE A 427 -1.30 33.90 -15.52
C PHE A 427 -0.05 34.71 -15.85
N GLY A 428 0.82 34.23 -16.76
CA GLY A 428 2.00 34.96 -17.22
C GLY A 428 2.87 35.54 -16.09
N PRO A 429 3.11 36.88 -16.11
CA PRO A 429 3.96 37.50 -15.08
C PRO A 429 3.36 37.53 -13.67
N GLU A 430 2.07 37.26 -13.51
CA GLU A 430 1.35 37.29 -12.25
C GLU A 430 1.24 35.87 -11.61
N SER A 431 1.87 34.83 -12.24
CA SER A 431 1.76 33.47 -11.76
C SER A 431 2.45 33.29 -10.43
N PRO A 432 1.80 32.67 -9.41
CA PRO A 432 2.48 32.09 -8.25
C PRO A 432 3.42 30.97 -8.68
N THR A 433 4.35 30.58 -7.78
CA THR A 433 5.26 29.45 -7.97
C THR A 433 5.00 28.29 -7.02
N LYS A 434 3.98 28.43 -6.16
CA LYS A 434 3.47 27.42 -5.22
C LYS A 434 1.96 27.44 -5.27
N PHE A 435 1.36 26.27 -5.17
CA PHE A 435 -0.09 26.08 -5.25
C PHE A 435 -0.54 24.99 -4.30
N ASP A 436 -1.66 25.21 -3.62
CA ASP A 436 -2.46 24.17 -3.02
C ASP A 436 -3.43 23.66 -4.09
N THR A 437 -3.34 22.37 -4.40
CA THR A 437 -4.08 21.82 -5.56
C THR A 437 -5.37 21.12 -5.16
N GLY A 438 -5.69 21.12 -3.86
CA GLY A 438 -6.91 20.57 -3.30
C GLY A 438 -6.66 19.37 -2.38
N THR A 439 -7.76 18.85 -1.85
CA THR A 439 -7.73 17.79 -0.85
C THR A 439 -8.59 16.61 -1.26
N LYS A 440 -8.27 15.43 -0.72
CA LYS A 440 -9.09 14.22 -0.82
C LYS A 440 -9.30 13.68 0.58
N GLN A 441 -10.53 13.26 0.89
CA GLN A 441 -10.83 12.66 2.19
C GLN A 441 -11.72 11.44 2.01
N GLN A 442 -11.39 10.38 2.75
CA GLN A 442 -12.21 9.19 2.94
C GLN A 442 -12.59 9.10 4.40
N THR A 443 -13.87 8.90 4.70
CA THR A 443 -14.36 8.68 6.07
C THR A 443 -15.26 7.45 6.11
N ASP A 444 -15.01 6.56 7.06
CA ASP A 444 -15.78 5.34 7.32
C ASP A 444 -16.31 5.33 8.74
N LEU A 445 -17.61 5.04 8.87
CA LEU A 445 -18.29 4.79 10.12
C LEU A 445 -18.89 3.38 10.06
N GLY A 446 -18.81 2.64 11.15
CA GLY A 446 -19.40 1.30 11.20
C GLY A 446 -19.82 0.88 12.60
N ALA A 447 -20.79 -0.03 12.63
CA ALA A 447 -21.21 -0.74 13.85
C ALA A 447 -21.39 -2.22 13.51
N ASN A 448 -20.96 -3.09 14.40
CA ASN A 448 -21.05 -4.54 14.29
C ASN A 448 -21.68 -5.13 15.53
N LEU A 449 -22.54 -6.13 15.33
CA LEU A 449 -23.00 -7.04 16.38
C LEU A 449 -22.68 -8.45 15.91
N ASP A 450 -21.82 -9.14 16.64
CA ASP A 450 -21.37 -10.50 16.36
C ASP A 450 -21.82 -11.41 17.53
N LEU A 451 -22.45 -12.56 17.22
CA LEU A 451 -22.84 -13.57 18.19
C LEU A 451 -22.21 -14.90 17.78
N ASN A 452 -21.76 -15.66 18.77
CA ASN A 452 -21.13 -16.97 18.55
C ASN A 452 -21.71 -17.97 19.55
N TYR A 453 -22.41 -18.99 19.03
CA TYR A 453 -23.09 -20.00 19.80
C TYR A 453 -22.46 -21.38 19.61
N SER A 454 -22.08 -22.02 20.72
CA SER A 454 -21.55 -23.38 20.78
C SER A 454 -22.70 -24.39 20.99
N LEU A 455 -23.12 -25.07 19.91
CA LEU A 455 -24.24 -26.04 19.94
C LEU A 455 -23.73 -27.45 20.16
N GLY A 456 -24.04 -28.06 21.29
CA GLY A 456 -23.75 -29.45 21.56
C GLY A 456 -24.63 -30.39 20.71
N ALA A 457 -24.01 -31.10 19.75
CA ALA A 457 -24.70 -31.97 18.80
C ALA A 457 -24.20 -33.44 18.83
N GLY A 458 -23.36 -33.77 19.80
CA GLY A 458 -22.79 -35.12 19.92
C GLY A 458 -21.75 -35.45 18.84
N LEU A 459 -21.20 -34.41 18.18
CA LEU A 459 -20.07 -34.53 17.25
C LEU A 459 -18.74 -34.55 18.02
N ALA A 460 -17.62 -34.54 17.32
CA ALA A 460 -16.29 -34.53 17.92
C ALA A 460 -16.05 -33.30 18.81
N GLU A 461 -16.57 -32.13 18.35
CA GLU A 461 -16.60 -30.86 19.06
C GLU A 461 -17.99 -30.23 18.90
N PRO A 462 -18.40 -29.30 19.77
CA PRO A 462 -19.64 -28.55 19.57
C PRO A 462 -19.63 -27.84 18.22
N ILE A 463 -20.79 -27.75 17.57
CA ILE A 463 -20.96 -26.95 16.35
C ILE A 463 -20.85 -25.49 16.75
N ASN A 464 -19.96 -24.77 16.07
CA ASN A 464 -19.87 -23.32 16.22
C ASN A 464 -20.84 -22.65 15.23
N VAL A 465 -21.75 -21.84 15.73
CA VAL A 465 -22.72 -21.09 14.94
C VAL A 465 -22.53 -19.61 15.22
N ALA A 466 -21.81 -18.93 14.32
CA ALA A 466 -21.63 -17.48 14.40
C ALA A 466 -22.65 -16.78 13.49
N PHE A 467 -23.25 -15.71 13.97
CA PHE A 467 -24.17 -14.89 13.20
C PHE A 467 -24.13 -13.44 13.68
N GLY A 468 -24.50 -12.51 12.81
CA GLY A 468 -24.41 -11.12 13.19
C GLY A 468 -24.85 -10.16 12.10
N GLY A 469 -24.65 -8.88 12.40
CA GLY A 469 -24.99 -7.79 11.48
C GLY A 469 -23.96 -6.67 11.50
N GLU A 470 -23.88 -5.98 10.38
CA GLU A 470 -23.02 -4.82 10.18
C GLU A 470 -23.83 -3.68 9.55
N ALA A 471 -23.63 -2.46 10.05
CA ALA A 471 -24.07 -1.24 9.42
C ALA A 471 -22.85 -0.36 9.15
N ARG A 472 -22.75 0.20 7.94
CA ARG A 472 -21.61 1.02 7.53
C ARG A 472 -22.04 2.25 6.73
N ARG A 473 -21.33 3.35 6.92
CA ARG A 473 -21.40 4.56 6.11
C ARG A 473 -20.01 4.94 5.62
N GLU A 474 -19.87 5.14 4.32
CA GLU A 474 -18.65 5.62 3.67
C GLU A 474 -18.91 6.99 3.05
N ILE A 475 -17.95 7.92 3.19
CA ILE A 475 -18.03 9.27 2.63
C ILE A 475 -16.71 9.56 1.96
N TYR A 476 -16.76 9.99 0.70
CA TYR A 476 -15.61 10.48 -0.06
C TYR A 476 -15.79 11.95 -0.40
N GLU A 477 -14.74 12.75 -0.21
CA GLU A 477 -14.79 14.19 -0.40
C GLU A 477 -13.60 14.66 -1.24
N LEU A 478 -13.89 15.59 -2.16
CA LEU A 478 -12.91 16.36 -2.91
C LEU A 478 -13.02 17.82 -2.51
N GLY A 479 -11.93 18.40 -1.99
CA GLY A 479 -11.84 19.81 -1.65
C GLY A 479 -11.15 20.62 -2.75
N THR A 480 -11.51 21.89 -2.86
CA THR A 480 -10.95 22.82 -3.87
C THR A 480 -9.51 23.19 -3.55
N GLY A 481 -8.70 23.38 -4.60
CA GLY A 481 -7.40 24.02 -4.51
C GLY A 481 -7.48 25.55 -4.54
N ASP A 482 -6.30 26.18 -4.54
CA ASP A 482 -6.15 27.61 -4.80
C ASP A 482 -6.73 28.00 -6.16
N ARG A 483 -7.36 29.19 -6.25
CA ARG A 483 -7.93 29.67 -7.49
C ARG A 483 -6.93 29.65 -8.66
N SER A 484 -5.71 30.09 -8.43
CA SER A 484 -4.62 30.06 -9.40
C SER A 484 -4.19 28.66 -9.82
N SER A 485 -4.50 27.62 -9.03
CA SER A 485 -4.15 26.24 -9.35
C SER A 485 -5.05 25.58 -10.40
N TYR A 486 -6.24 26.14 -10.66
CA TYR A 486 -7.22 25.57 -11.62
C TYR A 486 -7.77 26.58 -12.64
N GLU A 487 -7.61 27.89 -12.47
CA GLU A 487 -8.15 28.87 -13.41
C GLU A 487 -7.28 29.09 -14.64
N ILE A 488 -7.92 29.55 -15.70
CA ILE A 488 -7.26 30.03 -16.90
C ILE A 488 -7.14 31.53 -16.81
N GLY A 489 -5.91 32.06 -16.82
CA GLY A 489 -5.60 33.47 -16.79
C GLY A 489 -5.63 34.14 -18.17
N PRO A 490 -5.27 35.43 -18.22
CA PRO A 490 -5.33 36.21 -19.45
C PRO A 490 -4.56 35.65 -20.65
N ALA A 491 -3.37 35.06 -20.42
CA ALA A 491 -2.56 34.46 -21.49
C ALA A 491 -3.10 33.15 -22.03
N GLY A 492 -4.17 32.61 -21.47
CA GLY A 492 -4.90 31.47 -22.04
C GLY A 492 -5.43 31.75 -23.44
N VAL A 493 -5.75 33.02 -23.79
CA VAL A 493 -6.22 33.39 -25.13
C VAL A 493 -5.19 33.16 -26.23
N ILE A 494 -3.90 33.14 -25.87
CA ILE A 494 -2.81 32.80 -26.80
C ILE A 494 -2.36 31.32 -26.68
N GLY A 495 -3.16 30.46 -26.02
CA GLY A 495 -2.90 29.03 -25.93
C GLY A 495 -1.90 28.62 -24.85
N LEU A 496 -1.59 29.48 -23.86
CA LEU A 496 -0.83 29.07 -22.70
C LEU A 496 -1.73 28.30 -21.72
N ALA A 497 -1.19 27.24 -21.15
CA ALA A 497 -1.95 26.32 -20.31
C ALA A 497 -2.42 26.94 -18.99
N GLY A 498 -3.70 26.77 -18.66
CA GLY A 498 -4.27 27.14 -17.36
C GLY A 498 -3.95 26.16 -16.27
N GLY A 499 -4.15 26.58 -15.02
CA GLY A 499 -3.90 25.82 -13.83
C GLY A 499 -2.42 25.59 -13.50
N SER A 500 -2.12 25.09 -12.33
CA SER A 500 -0.74 24.77 -11.91
C SER A 500 -0.12 23.71 -12.80
N ASN A 501 1.03 24.00 -13.39
CA ASN A 501 1.68 23.12 -14.35
C ASN A 501 2.29 21.91 -13.64
N GLY A 502 1.88 20.71 -14.06
CA GLY A 502 2.20 19.44 -13.46
C GLY A 502 0.95 18.78 -12.88
N PHE A 503 0.48 19.22 -11.73
CA PHE A 503 -0.73 18.73 -11.10
C PHE A 503 -1.77 19.85 -11.01
N PHE A 504 -2.87 19.67 -11.72
CA PHE A 504 -3.92 20.67 -11.85
C PHE A 504 -4.79 20.71 -10.59
N GLY A 505 -5.13 21.90 -10.11
CA GLY A 505 -5.95 22.05 -8.92
C GLY A 505 -7.41 21.64 -9.13
N THR A 506 -8.03 21.14 -8.07
CA THR A 506 -9.47 20.83 -8.04
C THR A 506 -10.27 22.12 -8.01
N GLY A 507 -11.06 22.36 -9.04
CA GLY A 507 -11.96 23.52 -9.11
C GLY A 507 -13.30 23.29 -8.38
N PRO A 508 -14.09 24.35 -8.08
CA PRO A 508 -15.35 24.24 -7.36
C PRO A 508 -16.39 23.30 -8.01
N ASN A 509 -16.36 23.18 -9.34
CA ASN A 509 -17.27 22.29 -10.07
C ASN A 509 -16.89 20.80 -9.98
N GLN A 510 -15.72 20.49 -9.47
CA GLN A 510 -15.19 19.15 -9.29
C GLN A 510 -15.22 18.72 -7.82
N ALA A 511 -15.25 19.70 -6.92
CA ALA A 511 -15.32 19.49 -5.49
C ALA A 511 -16.72 19.02 -5.07
N GLY A 512 -16.77 18.17 -4.03
CA GLY A 512 -18.04 17.67 -3.51
C GLY A 512 -17.84 16.61 -2.42
N SER A 513 -18.95 16.14 -1.86
CA SER A 513 -18.99 15.08 -0.85
C SER A 513 -20.03 14.04 -1.27
N TRP A 514 -19.64 12.77 -1.33
CA TRP A 514 -20.48 11.66 -1.76
C TRP A 514 -20.43 10.54 -0.72
N GLY A 515 -21.61 10.17 -0.25
CA GLY A 515 -21.74 9.15 0.77
C GLY A 515 -22.61 7.98 0.35
N ARG A 516 -22.35 6.80 0.92
CA ARG A 516 -23.23 5.64 0.83
C ARG A 516 -23.41 4.97 2.18
N ASN A 517 -24.53 4.28 2.33
CA ASN A 517 -24.80 3.41 3.47
C ASN A 517 -24.85 1.96 3.01
N SER A 518 -24.43 1.05 3.87
CA SER A 518 -24.64 -0.39 3.67
C SER A 518 -25.08 -1.06 4.96
N VAL A 519 -25.86 -2.12 4.81
CA VAL A 519 -26.28 -3.01 5.90
C VAL A 519 -26.07 -4.45 5.47
N ALA A 520 -25.61 -5.29 6.39
CA ALA A 520 -25.34 -6.69 6.13
C ALA A 520 -25.78 -7.58 7.28
N GLY A 521 -26.15 -8.83 6.96
CA GLY A 521 -26.35 -9.91 7.91
C GLY A 521 -25.61 -11.17 7.43
N TYR A 522 -25.08 -11.95 8.35
CA TYR A 522 -24.35 -13.17 8.05
C TYR A 522 -24.63 -14.30 9.02
N VAL A 523 -24.37 -15.53 8.55
CA VAL A 523 -24.29 -16.74 9.34
C VAL A 523 -23.08 -17.55 8.91
N ASP A 524 -22.36 -18.12 9.87
CA ASP A 524 -21.17 -18.97 9.67
C ASP A 524 -21.25 -20.16 10.61
N ILE A 525 -21.28 -21.37 10.05
CA ILE A 525 -21.41 -22.63 10.79
C ILE A 525 -20.15 -23.45 10.54
N ASP A 526 -19.44 -23.79 11.62
CA ASP A 526 -18.24 -24.63 11.59
C ASP A 526 -18.46 -25.86 12.47
N ALA A 527 -18.38 -27.06 11.86
CA ALA A 527 -18.64 -28.33 12.52
C ALA A 527 -17.49 -29.33 12.33
N ASP A 528 -16.91 -29.81 13.41
CA ASP A 528 -16.03 -30.96 13.43
C ASP A 528 -16.86 -32.23 13.52
N ILE A 529 -17.25 -32.78 12.34
CA ILE A 529 -18.10 -33.97 12.22
C ILE A 529 -17.41 -35.18 12.89
N THR A 530 -16.10 -35.29 12.69
CA THR A 530 -15.20 -36.21 13.40
C THR A 530 -13.91 -35.48 13.73
N ARG A 531 -13.05 -36.04 14.58
CA ARG A 531 -11.70 -35.46 14.82
C ARG A 531 -10.87 -35.25 13.54
N ARG A 532 -11.19 -35.99 12.45
CA ARG A 532 -10.47 -35.94 11.17
C ARG A 532 -11.20 -35.18 10.08
N PHE A 533 -12.48 -34.87 10.25
CA PHE A 533 -13.27 -34.24 9.20
C PHE A 533 -14.09 -33.08 9.72
N SER A 534 -13.82 -31.90 9.21
CA SER A 534 -14.55 -30.69 9.49
C SER A 534 -15.17 -30.07 8.23
N VAL A 535 -16.28 -29.38 8.41
CA VAL A 535 -17.00 -28.67 7.35
C VAL A 535 -17.42 -27.30 7.87
N GLY A 536 -17.17 -26.28 7.09
CA GLY A 536 -17.62 -24.91 7.33
C GLY A 536 -18.59 -24.46 6.23
N VAL A 537 -19.68 -23.79 6.61
CA VAL A 537 -20.64 -23.18 5.70
C VAL A 537 -20.93 -21.76 6.14
N ALA A 538 -20.70 -20.78 5.26
CA ALA A 538 -21.01 -19.39 5.55
C ALA A 538 -21.91 -18.78 4.48
N GLY A 539 -22.77 -17.87 4.90
CA GLY A 539 -23.65 -17.08 4.05
C GLY A 539 -23.77 -15.64 4.53
N ARG A 540 -23.77 -14.69 3.60
CA ARG A 540 -23.89 -13.27 3.88
C ARG A 540 -24.74 -12.57 2.83
N ALA A 541 -25.65 -11.71 3.27
CA ALA A 541 -26.43 -10.81 2.45
C ALA A 541 -26.07 -9.37 2.81
N GLU A 542 -25.84 -8.53 1.81
CA GLU A 542 -25.55 -7.10 1.98
C GLU A 542 -26.40 -6.27 1.02
N ASN A 543 -26.77 -5.06 1.48
CA ASN A 543 -27.46 -4.05 0.68
C ASN A 543 -26.71 -2.73 0.75
N TYR A 544 -26.45 -2.12 -0.41
CA TYR A 544 -25.82 -0.82 -0.57
C TYR A 544 -26.83 0.19 -1.14
N SER A 545 -26.81 1.41 -0.62
CA SER A 545 -27.75 2.46 -1.05
C SER A 545 -27.57 2.91 -2.50
N ASP A 546 -26.40 2.66 -3.10
CA ASP A 546 -25.98 3.10 -4.44
C ASP A 546 -25.67 1.95 -5.42
N ALA A 547 -25.37 0.76 -4.89
CA ALA A 547 -24.88 -0.36 -5.69
C ALA A 547 -25.73 -1.64 -5.58
N GLY A 548 -26.91 -1.57 -4.91
CA GLY A 548 -27.85 -2.67 -4.79
C GLY A 548 -27.48 -3.73 -3.78
N SER A 549 -28.02 -4.96 -3.96
CA SER A 549 -27.89 -6.06 -3.00
C SER A 549 -27.03 -7.20 -3.55
N THR A 550 -26.31 -7.89 -2.65
CA THR A 550 -25.50 -9.06 -2.95
C THR A 550 -25.74 -10.18 -1.95
N ILE A 551 -25.62 -11.42 -2.38
CA ILE A 551 -25.65 -12.61 -1.53
C ILE A 551 -24.42 -13.45 -1.89
N ASN A 552 -23.65 -13.84 -0.85
CA ASN A 552 -22.44 -14.62 -0.99
C ASN A 552 -22.44 -15.82 -0.08
N GLY A 553 -21.81 -16.91 -0.53
CA GLY A 553 -21.70 -18.15 0.19
C GLY A 553 -20.29 -18.71 0.17
N LYS A 554 -19.95 -19.52 1.16
CA LYS A 554 -18.70 -20.29 1.26
C LYS A 554 -19.00 -21.67 1.80
N LEU A 555 -18.37 -22.67 1.19
CA LEU A 555 -18.26 -24.03 1.69
C LEU A 555 -16.79 -24.37 1.81
N SER A 556 -16.34 -24.80 2.98
CA SER A 556 -14.98 -25.23 3.23
C SER A 556 -14.94 -26.55 3.94
N SER A 557 -13.86 -27.29 3.78
CA SER A 557 -13.67 -28.57 4.46
C SER A 557 -12.20 -28.87 4.76
N ARG A 558 -11.96 -29.62 5.80
CA ARG A 558 -10.66 -30.21 6.14
C ARG A 558 -10.82 -31.71 6.38
N LEU A 559 -9.85 -32.51 5.87
CA LEU A 559 -9.78 -33.93 6.06
C LEU A 559 -8.39 -34.34 6.57
N GLY A 560 -8.30 -34.78 7.81
CA GLY A 560 -7.09 -35.39 8.37
C GLY A 560 -6.87 -36.81 7.82
N VAL A 561 -6.00 -36.90 6.82
CA VAL A 561 -5.65 -38.19 6.17
C VAL A 561 -4.72 -39.00 7.07
N LEU A 562 -3.74 -38.31 7.64
CA LEU A 562 -2.79 -38.80 8.66
C LEU A 562 -2.75 -37.82 9.82
N GLU A 563 -2.17 -38.22 10.94
CA GLU A 563 -1.95 -37.30 12.07
C GLU A 563 -1.06 -36.11 11.69
N GLN A 564 -0.17 -36.30 10.72
CA GLN A 564 0.72 -35.26 10.21
C GLN A 564 0.27 -34.63 8.87
N LEU A 565 -0.92 -34.95 8.35
CA LEU A 565 -1.36 -34.51 7.03
C LEU A 565 -2.85 -34.19 6.99
N ASN A 566 -3.18 -32.94 6.77
CA ASN A 566 -4.54 -32.47 6.51
C ASN A 566 -4.67 -32.00 5.06
N LEU A 567 -5.70 -32.47 4.36
CA LEU A 567 -6.19 -31.88 3.11
C LEU A 567 -7.22 -30.81 3.46
N ARG A 568 -7.23 -29.74 2.68
CA ARG A 568 -8.19 -28.65 2.84
C ARG A 568 -8.70 -28.16 1.50
N GLY A 569 -9.90 -27.60 1.46
CA GLY A 569 -10.43 -27.01 0.25
C GLY A 569 -11.65 -26.14 0.52
N ALA A 570 -11.85 -25.15 -0.33
CA ALA A 570 -12.97 -24.25 -0.24
C ALA A 570 -13.49 -23.84 -1.62
N ILE A 571 -14.80 -23.56 -1.65
CA ILE A 571 -15.50 -22.92 -2.78
C ILE A 571 -16.26 -21.73 -2.19
N SER A 572 -16.11 -20.55 -2.78
CA SER A 572 -16.80 -19.36 -2.31
C SER A 572 -17.17 -18.41 -3.45
N THR A 573 -18.21 -17.63 -3.22
CA THR A 573 -18.53 -16.43 -3.99
C THR A 573 -18.08 -15.20 -3.20
N GLY A 574 -17.70 -14.14 -3.91
CA GLY A 574 -17.33 -12.87 -3.32
C GLY A 574 -17.80 -11.71 -4.18
N PHE A 575 -17.65 -10.51 -3.65
CA PHE A 575 -17.99 -9.30 -4.38
C PHE A 575 -17.22 -8.10 -3.83
N ARG A 576 -17.17 -7.04 -4.64
CA ARG A 576 -16.71 -5.73 -4.21
C ARG A 576 -17.61 -4.65 -4.82
N ALA A 577 -18.17 -3.80 -3.97
CA ALA A 577 -18.92 -2.64 -4.42
C ALA A 577 -17.95 -1.53 -4.90
N PRO A 578 -18.29 -0.77 -5.98
CA PRO A 578 -17.52 0.41 -6.36
C PRO A 578 -17.50 1.39 -5.17
N THR A 579 -16.39 2.07 -4.94
CA THR A 579 -16.35 3.07 -3.86
C THR A 579 -17.02 4.38 -4.29
N PRO A 580 -17.52 5.21 -3.35
CA PRO A 580 -18.00 6.56 -3.68
C PRO A 580 -16.93 7.39 -4.39
N GLY A 581 -15.65 7.17 -4.06
CA GLY A 581 -14.52 7.80 -4.73
C GLY A 581 -14.37 7.35 -6.19
N GLN A 582 -14.40 6.05 -6.49
CA GLN A 582 -14.33 5.55 -7.88
C GLN A 582 -15.48 6.07 -8.74
N ALA A 583 -16.67 6.23 -8.16
CA ALA A 583 -17.84 6.72 -8.87
C ALA A 583 -17.81 8.24 -9.15
N ASN A 584 -17.04 9.02 -8.37
CA ASN A 584 -17.15 10.50 -8.41
C ASN A 584 -15.81 11.23 -8.56
N LEU A 585 -14.67 10.50 -8.63
CA LEU A 585 -13.35 11.11 -8.75
C LEU A 585 -13.23 11.96 -10.01
N THR A 586 -12.75 13.20 -9.84
CA THR A 586 -12.10 13.96 -10.90
C THR A 586 -10.64 14.17 -10.53
N ASN A 587 -9.74 13.78 -11.43
CA ASN A 587 -8.29 13.96 -11.27
C ASN A 587 -7.71 14.39 -12.62
N THR A 588 -7.07 15.55 -12.68
CA THR A 588 -6.47 16.08 -13.90
C THR A 588 -4.98 16.37 -13.72
N ASN A 589 -4.19 16.02 -14.70
CA ASN A 589 -2.76 16.29 -14.71
C ASN A 589 -2.30 16.84 -16.06
N GLN A 590 -1.16 17.51 -16.07
CA GLN A 590 -0.54 18.08 -17.26
C GLN A 590 0.82 17.43 -17.50
N ASN A 591 0.97 16.80 -18.64
CA ASN A 591 2.19 16.15 -19.07
C ASN A 591 2.70 16.74 -20.39
N PRO A 592 4.03 16.70 -20.64
CA PRO A 592 4.53 16.97 -21.99
C PRO A 592 3.87 16.03 -23.00
N ALA A 593 3.43 16.58 -24.10
CA ALA A 593 2.93 15.80 -25.23
C ALA A 593 4.05 14.93 -25.83
N PRO A 594 3.73 13.89 -26.62
CA PRO A 594 4.73 13.05 -27.27
C PRO A 594 5.72 13.80 -28.15
N ASP A 595 5.29 14.96 -28.74
CA ASP A 595 6.16 15.85 -29.49
C ASP A 595 7.23 16.53 -28.64
N GLY A 596 7.13 16.46 -27.31
CA GLY A 596 8.01 17.13 -26.35
C GLY A 596 7.93 18.68 -26.41
N LEU A 597 7.05 19.23 -27.21
CA LEU A 597 6.94 20.66 -27.49
C LEU A 597 5.71 21.31 -26.84
N SER A 598 4.67 20.55 -26.61
CA SER A 598 3.39 21.04 -26.04
C SER A 598 3.05 20.33 -24.72
N ILE A 599 1.96 20.76 -24.07
CA ILE A 599 1.40 20.16 -22.87
C ILE A 599 0.05 19.53 -23.21
N GLN A 600 -0.16 18.31 -22.72
CA GLN A 600 -1.45 17.63 -22.75
C GLN A 600 -2.10 17.65 -21.37
N THR A 601 -3.38 17.99 -21.32
CA THR A 601 -4.18 17.84 -20.10
C THR A 601 -4.95 16.54 -20.16
N ASN A 602 -4.64 15.64 -19.24
CA ASN A 602 -5.26 14.33 -19.13
C ASN A 602 -6.16 14.28 -17.90
N GLY A 603 -7.33 13.67 -18.02
CA GLY A 603 -8.29 13.54 -16.92
C GLY A 603 -8.75 12.13 -16.65
N THR A 604 -8.95 11.79 -15.38
CA THR A 604 -9.87 10.74 -14.95
C THR A 604 -11.11 11.45 -14.43
N ILE A 605 -12.28 11.17 -15.00
CA ILE A 605 -13.52 11.88 -14.70
C ILE A 605 -14.61 10.86 -14.30
N PRO A 606 -15.67 11.29 -13.58
CA PRO A 606 -16.75 10.38 -13.18
C PRO A 606 -17.36 9.65 -14.38
N PRO A 607 -17.71 8.35 -14.27
CA PRO A 607 -18.32 7.59 -15.35
C PRO A 607 -19.68 8.16 -15.80
N THR A 608 -20.40 8.82 -14.89
CA THR A 608 -21.68 9.47 -15.16
C THR A 608 -21.56 10.91 -15.69
N ASN A 609 -20.33 11.43 -15.84
CA ASN A 609 -20.11 12.74 -16.43
C ASN A 609 -20.60 12.78 -17.91
N PRO A 610 -21.21 13.87 -18.39
CA PRO A 610 -21.65 13.97 -19.80
C PRO A 610 -20.55 13.65 -20.82
N ILE A 611 -19.29 14.01 -20.52
CA ILE A 611 -18.13 13.68 -21.37
C ILE A 611 -17.91 12.15 -21.42
N SER A 612 -17.96 11.47 -20.28
CA SER A 612 -17.81 10.02 -20.19
C SER A 612 -18.96 9.29 -20.87
N ALA A 613 -20.18 9.80 -20.70
CA ALA A 613 -21.40 9.21 -21.29
C ALA A 613 -21.33 9.12 -22.83
N LEU A 614 -20.66 10.07 -23.52
CA LEU A 614 -20.43 10.01 -24.97
C LEU A 614 -19.57 8.80 -25.39
N LYS A 615 -18.78 8.27 -24.48
CA LYS A 615 -17.88 7.10 -24.70
C LYS A 615 -18.35 5.85 -23.97
N GLY A 616 -19.63 5.80 -23.56
CA GLY A 616 -20.25 4.63 -22.92
C GLY A 616 -20.09 4.58 -21.40
N GLY A 617 -19.75 5.71 -20.75
CA GLY A 617 -19.73 5.81 -19.28
C GLY A 617 -21.13 5.64 -18.69
N VAL A 618 -21.24 4.79 -17.69
CA VAL A 618 -22.49 4.48 -16.96
C VAL A 618 -22.21 4.35 -15.47
N GLN A 619 -23.24 4.31 -14.65
CA GLN A 619 -23.12 4.04 -13.22
C GLN A 619 -22.44 2.68 -12.99
N LEU A 620 -21.53 2.63 -12.00
CA LEU A 620 -20.80 1.42 -11.66
C LEU A 620 -21.68 0.44 -10.88
N GLU A 621 -21.45 -0.85 -11.13
CA GLU A 621 -22.08 -1.98 -10.44
C GLU A 621 -21.04 -2.77 -9.61
N PRO A 622 -21.46 -3.59 -8.62
CA PRO A 622 -20.54 -4.47 -7.90
C PRO A 622 -19.89 -5.51 -8.83
N GLU A 623 -18.58 -5.66 -8.72
CA GLU A 623 -17.89 -6.82 -9.30
C GLU A 623 -18.18 -8.09 -8.47
N LYS A 624 -18.18 -9.25 -9.12
CA LYS A 624 -18.48 -10.55 -8.52
C LYS A 624 -17.33 -11.52 -8.72
N SER A 625 -17.07 -12.36 -7.73
CA SER A 625 -16.04 -13.39 -7.84
C SER A 625 -16.57 -14.78 -7.54
N PHE A 626 -15.92 -15.77 -8.17
CA PHE A 626 -16.06 -17.18 -7.85
C PHE A 626 -14.67 -17.76 -7.59
N ASN A 627 -14.45 -18.29 -6.38
CA ASN A 627 -13.17 -18.74 -5.89
C ASN A 627 -13.22 -20.24 -5.60
N VAL A 628 -12.16 -20.95 -5.96
CA VAL A 628 -11.93 -22.36 -5.63
C VAL A 628 -10.49 -22.50 -5.13
N SER A 629 -10.31 -23.15 -4.01
CA SER A 629 -9.01 -23.51 -3.45
C SER A 629 -8.96 -24.98 -3.02
N LEU A 630 -7.79 -25.58 -3.19
CA LEU A 630 -7.51 -26.96 -2.74
C LEU A 630 -6.03 -27.02 -2.33
N GLY A 631 -5.75 -27.62 -1.17
CA GLY A 631 -4.40 -27.71 -0.69
C GLY A 631 -4.22 -28.76 0.40
N PHE A 632 -3.02 -28.77 0.94
CA PHE A 632 -2.70 -29.59 2.11
C PHE A 632 -1.77 -28.82 3.05
N VAL A 633 -1.78 -29.25 4.30
CA VAL A 633 -0.79 -28.87 5.31
C VAL A 633 -0.25 -30.14 5.96
N ALA A 634 1.06 -30.22 6.09
CA ALA A 634 1.75 -31.40 6.61
C ALA A 634 2.81 -31.02 7.63
N GLN A 635 2.96 -31.86 8.65
CA GLN A 635 4.01 -31.79 9.66
C GLN A 635 4.71 -33.17 9.78
N PRO A 636 5.51 -33.55 8.75
CA PRO A 636 6.11 -34.90 8.73
C PRO A 636 7.13 -35.10 9.83
N LEU A 637 7.71 -34.04 10.37
CA LEU A 637 8.55 -33.98 11.56
C LEU A 637 8.03 -32.87 12.48
N ALA A 638 8.26 -32.95 13.77
CA ALA A 638 7.79 -31.92 14.72
C ALA A 638 8.30 -30.50 14.37
N GLN A 639 9.50 -30.43 13.77
CA GLN A 639 10.15 -29.17 13.38
C GLN A 639 9.96 -28.78 11.92
N LEU A 640 9.32 -29.61 11.08
CA LEU A 640 9.16 -29.36 9.66
C LEU A 640 7.68 -29.16 9.31
N THR A 641 7.34 -28.01 8.79
CA THR A 641 6.01 -27.71 8.27
C THR A 641 6.06 -27.50 6.76
N LEU A 642 5.03 -27.99 6.07
CA LEU A 642 4.87 -27.83 4.62
C LEU A 642 3.42 -27.58 4.31
N SER A 643 3.11 -26.52 3.54
CA SER A 643 1.80 -26.34 2.93
C SER A 643 1.90 -26.07 1.45
N ALA A 644 0.90 -26.52 0.69
CA ALA A 644 0.76 -26.18 -0.69
C ALA A 644 -0.73 -26.02 -1.03
N ASP A 645 -1.07 -24.94 -1.73
CA ASP A 645 -2.44 -24.59 -2.05
C ASP A 645 -2.54 -24.10 -3.51
N VAL A 646 -3.35 -24.79 -4.30
CA VAL A 646 -3.73 -24.33 -5.65
C VAL A 646 -5.02 -23.54 -5.56
N TYR A 647 -5.14 -22.50 -6.36
CA TYR A 647 -6.31 -21.62 -6.35
C TYR A 647 -6.70 -21.16 -7.74
N ARG A 648 -7.98 -20.82 -7.88
CA ARG A 648 -8.55 -20.14 -9.05
C ARG A 648 -9.59 -19.14 -8.58
N ILE A 649 -9.49 -17.91 -9.10
CA ILE A 649 -10.38 -16.79 -8.82
C ILE A 649 -10.85 -16.23 -10.15
N ASP A 650 -12.12 -16.40 -10.45
CA ASP A 650 -12.79 -15.76 -11.59
C ASP A 650 -13.47 -14.49 -11.08
N ILE A 651 -13.27 -13.36 -11.77
CA ILE A 651 -13.92 -12.08 -11.43
C ILE A 651 -14.67 -11.60 -12.66
N ASP A 652 -15.98 -11.44 -12.53
CA ASP A 652 -16.87 -10.89 -13.53
C ASP A 652 -17.21 -9.43 -13.20
N ASP A 653 -17.48 -8.63 -14.24
CA ASP A 653 -17.79 -7.20 -14.14
C ASP A 653 -16.75 -6.40 -13.36
N ARG A 654 -15.45 -6.71 -13.56
CA ARG A 654 -14.36 -6.11 -12.82
C ARG A 654 -14.32 -4.60 -13.00
N ILE A 655 -14.18 -3.87 -11.87
CA ILE A 655 -14.07 -2.42 -11.86
C ILE A 655 -12.62 -2.04 -12.16
N GLY A 656 -12.43 -1.20 -13.17
CA GLY A 656 -11.13 -0.67 -13.55
C GLY A 656 -11.28 0.58 -14.41
N LEU A 657 -10.15 1.12 -14.85
CA LEU A 657 -10.14 2.29 -15.73
C LEU A 657 -10.34 1.88 -17.18
N SER A 658 -11.15 2.63 -17.92
CA SER A 658 -11.28 2.50 -19.38
C SER A 658 -9.96 2.85 -20.08
N GLN A 659 -9.83 2.48 -21.34
CA GLN A 659 -8.82 3.09 -22.22
C GLN A 659 -8.95 4.62 -22.22
N ARG A 660 -7.90 5.31 -22.69
CA ARG A 660 -7.96 6.77 -22.86
C ARG A 660 -8.70 7.11 -24.13
N TYR A 661 -9.60 8.09 -24.02
CA TYR A 661 -10.37 8.66 -25.12
C TYR A 661 -9.91 10.10 -25.36
N THR A 662 -10.09 10.56 -26.58
CA THR A 662 -9.99 11.98 -26.97
C THR A 662 -11.35 12.48 -27.44
N LEU A 663 -11.63 13.76 -27.24
CA LEU A 663 -12.79 14.43 -27.82
C LEU A 663 -12.47 14.89 -29.24
N THR A 664 -13.39 14.69 -30.19
CA THR A 664 -13.28 15.35 -31.47
C THR A 664 -13.66 16.83 -31.31
N PRO A 665 -13.25 17.73 -32.25
CA PRO A 665 -13.65 19.14 -32.20
C PRO A 665 -15.17 19.34 -32.18
N GLU A 666 -15.93 18.47 -32.88
CA GLU A 666 -17.38 18.49 -32.92
C GLU A 666 -18.01 18.10 -31.59
N GLU A 667 -17.50 17.03 -30.97
CA GLU A 667 -17.92 16.58 -29.62
C GLU A 667 -17.63 17.65 -28.58
N GLN A 668 -16.44 18.25 -28.63
CA GLN A 668 -16.07 19.35 -27.76
C GLN A 668 -16.98 20.55 -27.88
N ALA A 669 -17.26 20.98 -29.12
CA ALA A 669 -18.18 22.09 -29.39
C ALA A 669 -19.60 21.81 -28.90
N ALA A 670 -20.10 20.59 -29.10
CA ALA A 670 -21.43 20.17 -28.63
C ALA A 670 -21.53 20.16 -27.10
N LEU A 671 -20.50 19.68 -26.40
CA LEU A 671 -20.41 19.67 -24.92
C LEU A 671 -20.37 21.11 -24.37
N LEU A 672 -19.58 21.98 -24.98
CA LEU A 672 -19.52 23.40 -24.59
C LEU A 672 -20.85 24.10 -24.78
N ALA A 673 -21.52 23.85 -25.92
CA ALA A 673 -22.87 24.38 -26.20
C ALA A 673 -23.91 23.85 -25.20
N SER A 674 -23.73 22.65 -24.68
CA SER A 674 -24.62 22.05 -23.67
C SER A 674 -24.27 22.45 -22.21
N GLY A 675 -23.30 23.36 -22.03
CA GLY A 675 -22.92 23.88 -20.71
C GLY A 675 -21.96 22.99 -19.92
N VAL A 676 -21.06 22.26 -20.59
CA VAL A 676 -19.99 21.45 -19.99
C VAL A 676 -18.61 22.13 -20.23
N PRO A 677 -18.23 23.14 -19.43
CA PRO A 677 -17.00 23.90 -19.66
C PRO A 677 -15.71 23.06 -19.57
N ALA A 678 -15.74 22.00 -18.79
CA ALA A 678 -14.60 21.09 -18.60
C ALA A 678 -14.10 20.46 -19.92
N ALA A 679 -14.94 20.44 -20.98
CA ALA A 679 -14.56 19.94 -22.29
C ALA A 679 -13.52 20.83 -23.00
N GLN A 680 -13.38 22.10 -22.61
CA GLN A 680 -12.51 23.06 -23.32
C GLN A 680 -11.02 22.75 -23.15
N GLY A 681 -10.59 22.23 -22.00
CA GLY A 681 -9.16 22.05 -21.70
C GLY A 681 -8.70 20.60 -21.72
N LEU A 682 -9.61 19.64 -21.85
CA LEU A 682 -9.31 18.22 -21.71
C LEU A 682 -8.82 17.62 -23.03
N THR A 683 -7.55 17.27 -23.11
CA THR A 683 -6.94 16.64 -24.30
C THR A 683 -7.32 15.16 -24.40
N SER A 684 -7.21 14.43 -23.29
CA SER A 684 -7.61 13.05 -23.21
C SER A 684 -8.19 12.70 -21.84
N PHE A 685 -9.02 11.67 -21.78
CA PHE A 685 -9.65 11.25 -20.53
C PHE A 685 -9.93 9.76 -20.49
N ASN A 686 -10.12 9.25 -19.29
CA ASN A 686 -10.66 7.93 -18.99
C ASN A 686 -11.64 8.03 -17.82
N PHE A 687 -12.33 6.94 -17.53
CA PHE A 687 -13.29 6.84 -16.43
C PHE A 687 -13.37 5.39 -15.94
N PHE A 688 -13.94 5.19 -14.76
CA PHE A 688 -14.15 3.85 -14.23
C PHE A 688 -15.28 3.12 -14.98
N VAL A 689 -15.09 1.82 -15.17
CA VAL A 689 -16.03 0.94 -15.87
C VAL A 689 -16.12 -0.43 -15.21
N ASN A 690 -17.29 -1.10 -15.36
CA ASN A 690 -17.44 -2.54 -15.20
C ASN A 690 -17.38 -3.14 -16.60
N GLY A 691 -16.24 -3.42 -17.13
CA GLY A 691 -16.15 -3.70 -18.56
C GLY A 691 -15.34 -4.93 -18.94
N TYR A 692 -14.84 -5.71 -17.97
CA TYR A 692 -14.00 -6.86 -18.28
C TYR A 692 -14.03 -7.93 -17.20
N ASN A 693 -13.75 -9.17 -17.61
CA ASN A 693 -13.71 -10.34 -16.77
C ASN A 693 -12.30 -10.91 -16.74
N THR A 694 -11.84 -11.35 -15.58
CA THR A 694 -10.51 -11.91 -15.42
C THR A 694 -10.56 -13.28 -14.75
N ARG A 695 -9.51 -14.06 -14.97
CA ARG A 695 -9.21 -15.27 -14.22
C ARG A 695 -7.80 -15.16 -13.66
N THR A 696 -7.67 -15.39 -12.37
CA THR A 696 -6.38 -15.56 -11.70
C THR A 696 -6.29 -16.97 -11.16
N GLN A 697 -5.17 -17.63 -11.43
CA GLN A 697 -4.90 -18.99 -10.93
C GLN A 697 -3.44 -19.10 -10.49
N GLY A 698 -3.17 -19.96 -9.53
CA GLY A 698 -1.83 -20.11 -9.04
C GLY A 698 -1.62 -21.23 -8.04
N LEU A 699 -0.39 -21.29 -7.54
CA LEU A 699 0.07 -22.22 -6.53
C LEU A 699 0.90 -21.44 -5.49
N ASP A 700 0.55 -21.60 -4.24
CA ASP A 700 1.35 -21.14 -3.09
C ASP A 700 1.97 -22.36 -2.41
N VAL A 701 3.28 -22.31 -2.13
CA VAL A 701 3.99 -23.33 -1.33
C VAL A 701 4.76 -22.62 -0.24
N VAL A 702 4.62 -23.09 0.99
CA VAL A 702 5.37 -22.58 2.16
C VAL A 702 5.98 -23.75 2.90
N LEU A 703 7.27 -23.63 3.22
CA LEU A 703 8.04 -24.58 3.99
C LEU A 703 8.75 -23.85 5.11
N ALA A 704 8.68 -24.35 6.34
CA ALA A 704 9.49 -23.90 7.46
C ALA A 704 10.09 -25.10 8.18
N TYR A 705 11.38 -25.01 8.48
CA TYR A 705 12.13 -26.07 9.14
C TYR A 705 13.05 -25.47 10.21
N ASP A 706 12.78 -25.79 11.46
CA ASP A 706 13.68 -25.50 12.58
C ASP A 706 14.60 -26.71 12.81
N ILE A 707 15.89 -26.52 12.58
CA ILE A 707 16.90 -27.58 12.63
C ILE A 707 17.75 -27.36 13.88
N PRO A 708 17.56 -28.17 14.95
CA PRO A 708 18.41 -28.08 16.11
C PRO A 708 19.82 -28.62 15.78
N LEU A 709 20.83 -27.77 15.93
CA LEU A 709 22.24 -28.12 15.67
C LEU A 709 23.05 -28.38 16.94
N GLY A 710 22.42 -28.25 18.11
CA GLY A 710 23.02 -28.46 19.43
C GLY A 710 22.25 -27.70 20.50
N ALA A 711 22.76 -27.72 21.74
CA ALA A 711 22.08 -27.10 22.89
C ALA A 711 21.97 -25.57 22.80
N ALA A 712 22.86 -24.90 22.06
CA ALA A 712 22.90 -23.44 21.92
C ALA A 712 22.78 -22.98 20.48
N SER A 713 22.48 -23.89 19.54
CA SER A 713 22.48 -23.55 18.11
C SER A 713 21.30 -24.17 17.41
N HIS A 714 20.64 -23.37 16.56
CA HIS A 714 19.61 -23.84 15.63
C HIS A 714 19.70 -23.09 14.30
N LEU A 715 19.14 -23.67 13.27
CA LEU A 715 19.03 -23.10 11.93
C LEU A 715 17.55 -23.07 11.54
N ASN A 716 16.98 -21.88 11.44
CA ASN A 716 15.65 -21.66 10.90
C ASN A 716 15.75 -21.51 9.38
N ALA A 717 15.13 -22.43 8.65
CA ALA A 717 15.07 -22.41 7.20
C ALA A 717 13.62 -22.22 6.76
N THR A 718 13.34 -21.15 6.04
CA THR A 718 12.02 -20.91 5.43
C THR A 718 12.15 -20.78 3.92
N ALA A 719 11.18 -21.33 3.19
CA ALA A 719 11.08 -21.19 1.76
C ALA A 719 9.61 -20.99 1.37
N ALA A 720 9.36 -19.98 0.57
CA ALA A 720 8.03 -19.67 0.12
C ALA A 720 8.04 -19.37 -1.38
N LEU A 721 7.09 -19.98 -2.12
CA LEU A 721 6.93 -19.85 -3.56
C LEU A 721 5.49 -19.45 -3.88
N ASN A 722 5.32 -18.44 -4.69
CA ASN A 722 4.07 -18.11 -5.35
C ASN A 722 4.23 -18.22 -6.86
N LEU A 723 3.37 -19.03 -7.49
CA LEU A 723 3.15 -19.02 -8.94
C LEU A 723 1.77 -18.43 -9.18
N ASN A 724 1.68 -17.38 -10.00
CA ASN A 724 0.45 -16.65 -10.20
C ASN A 724 0.32 -16.20 -11.65
N GLU A 725 -0.85 -16.40 -12.24
CA GLU A 725 -1.18 -15.95 -13.59
C GLU A 725 -2.57 -15.36 -13.63
N THR A 726 -2.67 -14.15 -14.18
CA THR A 726 -3.96 -13.49 -14.45
C THR A 726 -4.19 -13.39 -15.96
N GLU A 727 -5.38 -13.77 -16.40
CA GLU A 727 -5.82 -13.76 -17.79
C GLU A 727 -7.06 -12.89 -17.96
N LEU A 728 -7.08 -12.06 -19.00
CA LEU A 728 -8.26 -11.32 -19.44
C LEU A 728 -9.17 -12.27 -20.24
N ARG A 729 -10.27 -12.72 -19.66
CA ARG A 729 -11.23 -13.66 -20.30
C ARG A 729 -12.09 -13.01 -21.36
N SER A 730 -12.55 -11.80 -21.08
CA SER A 730 -13.37 -11.00 -21.98
C SER A 730 -13.34 -9.54 -21.60
N ALA A 731 -13.55 -8.66 -22.56
CA ALA A 731 -13.76 -7.24 -22.35
C ALA A 731 -14.80 -6.71 -23.34
N SER A 732 -15.57 -5.72 -22.92
CA SER A 732 -16.45 -4.96 -23.80
C SER A 732 -15.62 -4.20 -24.84
N ALA A 733 -16.15 -4.05 -26.05
CA ALA A 733 -15.45 -3.37 -27.14
C ALA A 733 -15.07 -1.93 -26.73
N GLY A 734 -13.80 -1.56 -26.96
CA GLY A 734 -13.29 -0.23 -26.68
C GLY A 734 -13.08 0.10 -25.18
N VAL A 735 -13.22 -0.85 -24.27
CA VAL A 735 -12.98 -0.63 -22.84
C VAL A 735 -11.53 -0.87 -22.47
N ILE A 736 -10.94 -1.96 -22.98
CA ILE A 736 -9.56 -2.36 -22.70
C ILE A 736 -8.76 -2.27 -24.00
N ASP A 737 -7.68 -1.48 -23.98
CA ASP A 737 -6.69 -1.44 -25.06
C ASP A 737 -5.55 -2.46 -24.84
N ALA A 738 -4.62 -2.53 -25.81
CA ALA A 738 -3.49 -3.45 -25.76
C ALA A 738 -2.58 -3.19 -24.53
N ARG A 739 -2.41 -1.95 -24.12
CA ARG A 739 -1.61 -1.55 -22.96
C ARG A 739 -2.25 -1.99 -21.65
N GLN A 740 -3.56 -1.77 -21.51
CA GLN A 740 -4.28 -2.19 -20.31
C GLN A 740 -4.33 -3.71 -20.21
N ARG A 741 -4.48 -4.41 -21.34
CA ARG A 741 -4.39 -5.87 -21.37
C ARG A 741 -3.04 -6.36 -20.84
N GLN A 742 -1.95 -5.77 -21.34
CA GLN A 742 -0.58 -6.08 -20.89
C GLN A 742 -0.41 -5.84 -19.39
N TYR A 743 -0.99 -4.77 -18.86
CA TYR A 743 -0.95 -4.47 -17.43
C TYR A 743 -1.71 -5.50 -16.59
N ILE A 744 -2.80 -6.04 -17.11
CA ILE A 744 -3.59 -7.08 -16.41
C ILE A 744 -2.84 -8.42 -16.41
N GLU A 745 -2.23 -8.80 -17.55
CA GLU A 745 -1.73 -10.16 -17.78
C GLU A 745 -0.25 -10.35 -17.41
N ASP A 746 0.62 -9.34 -17.60
CA ASP A 746 2.07 -9.55 -17.56
C ASP A 746 2.87 -8.50 -16.76
N ARG A 747 2.21 -7.55 -16.11
CA ARG A 747 2.89 -6.50 -15.35
C ARG A 747 3.58 -7.00 -14.09
N LEU A 748 3.00 -7.99 -13.43
CA LEU A 748 3.57 -8.62 -12.25
C LEU A 748 4.33 -9.89 -12.62
N PRO A 749 5.43 -10.21 -11.91
CA PRO A 749 6.10 -11.49 -12.08
C PRO A 749 5.14 -12.65 -11.82
N LYS A 750 5.11 -13.64 -12.74
CA LYS A 750 4.30 -14.85 -12.58
C LYS A 750 4.89 -15.81 -11.55
N ARG A 751 6.08 -15.53 -11.03
CA ARG A 751 6.78 -16.29 -10.00
C ARG A 751 7.44 -15.34 -9.01
N ALA A 752 7.25 -15.60 -7.72
CA ALA A 752 8.00 -14.99 -6.64
C ALA A 752 8.45 -16.08 -5.67
N THR A 753 9.71 -16.01 -5.25
CA THR A 753 10.31 -16.99 -4.31
C THR A 753 11.09 -16.24 -3.25
N THR A 754 10.91 -16.61 -2.01
CA THR A 754 11.75 -16.14 -0.89
C THR A 754 12.29 -17.34 -0.15
N VAL A 755 13.61 -17.35 0.09
CA VAL A 755 14.29 -18.35 0.92
C VAL A 755 15.06 -17.61 1.99
N SER A 756 14.84 -17.94 3.26
CA SER A 756 15.58 -17.37 4.39
C SER A 756 16.23 -18.48 5.19
N LEU A 757 17.47 -18.24 5.58
CA LEU A 757 18.27 -19.12 6.45
C LEU A 757 18.77 -18.25 7.61
N GLU A 758 18.29 -18.51 8.80
CA GLU A 758 18.75 -17.84 10.02
C GLU A 758 19.47 -18.83 10.92
N TYR A 759 20.75 -18.64 11.09
CA TYR A 759 21.55 -19.39 12.04
C TYR A 759 21.69 -18.60 13.34
N VAL A 760 21.28 -19.25 14.45
CA VAL A 760 21.38 -18.68 15.80
C VAL A 760 22.37 -19.53 16.60
N HIS A 761 23.30 -18.85 17.32
CA HIS A 761 24.25 -19.47 18.24
C HIS A 761 24.44 -18.59 19.48
N GLY A 762 23.89 -19.02 20.61
CA GLY A 762 23.91 -18.23 21.84
C GLY A 762 23.31 -16.83 21.61
N SER A 763 24.08 -15.79 21.87
CA SER A 763 23.66 -14.38 21.69
C SER A 763 23.83 -13.84 20.26
N ALA A 764 24.27 -14.64 19.31
CA ALA A 764 24.52 -14.20 17.94
C ALA A 764 23.58 -14.86 16.94
N SER A 765 23.14 -14.10 15.93
CA SER A 765 22.40 -14.64 14.79
C SER A 765 22.92 -14.08 13.48
N VAL A 766 22.77 -14.86 12.41
CA VAL A 766 23.05 -14.44 11.04
C VAL A 766 21.89 -14.88 10.15
N LEU A 767 21.25 -13.93 9.49
CA LEU A 767 20.19 -14.17 8.52
C LEU A 767 20.72 -13.92 7.10
N LEU A 768 20.57 -14.92 6.24
CA LEU A 768 20.72 -14.81 4.79
C LEU A 768 19.35 -15.00 4.15
N ARG A 769 18.92 -14.05 3.34
CA ARG A 769 17.67 -14.12 2.58
C ARG A 769 17.96 -13.98 1.09
N ALA A 770 17.35 -14.86 0.28
CA ALA A 770 17.32 -14.75 -1.17
C ALA A 770 15.89 -14.52 -1.63
N ARG A 771 15.69 -13.48 -2.42
CA ARG A 771 14.39 -13.10 -3.00
C ARG A 771 14.48 -13.15 -4.51
N GLU A 772 13.68 -13.97 -5.17
CA GLU A 772 13.60 -14.06 -6.61
C GLU A 772 12.27 -13.54 -7.12
N TYR A 773 12.33 -12.71 -8.12
CA TYR A 773 11.18 -12.24 -8.90
C TYR A 773 11.33 -12.73 -10.34
N GLY A 774 10.32 -13.41 -10.86
CA GLY A 774 10.29 -13.88 -12.23
C GLY A 774 10.26 -12.73 -13.25
N SER A 775 10.32 -13.08 -14.53
CA SER A 775 10.19 -12.08 -15.60
C SER A 775 8.81 -11.45 -15.64
N TRP A 776 8.77 -10.21 -16.09
CA TRP A 776 7.57 -9.40 -16.25
C TRP A 776 7.70 -8.51 -17.48
N THR A 777 6.62 -7.83 -17.90
CA THR A 777 6.62 -7.01 -19.09
C THR A 777 6.00 -5.64 -18.82
N GLU A 778 6.65 -4.57 -19.30
CA GLU A 778 6.09 -3.21 -19.28
C GLU A 778 6.01 -2.65 -20.70
N PRO A 779 4.85 -2.10 -21.10
CA PRO A 779 4.75 -1.28 -22.30
C PRO A 779 5.39 0.09 -22.01
N LEU A 780 6.57 0.31 -22.57
CA LEU A 780 7.32 1.55 -22.40
C LEU A 780 6.65 2.74 -23.07
N ASP A 781 5.77 2.48 -24.03
CA ASP A 781 4.99 3.47 -24.76
C ASP A 781 3.65 2.88 -25.21
N PRO A 782 2.55 3.66 -25.28
CA PRO A 782 1.24 3.18 -25.71
C PRO A 782 1.09 2.97 -27.20
N THR A 783 2.09 3.29 -28.04
CA THR A 783 2.01 3.21 -29.50
C THR A 783 1.82 1.77 -29.96
N THR A 784 0.84 1.57 -30.87
CA THR A 784 0.53 0.28 -31.46
C THR A 784 0.79 0.26 -32.96
N ASP A 785 1.06 -0.94 -33.50
CA ASP A 785 1.13 -1.18 -34.94
C ASP A 785 -0.30 -1.25 -35.56
N GLU A 786 -0.39 -1.45 -36.88
CA GLU A 786 -1.65 -1.58 -37.63
C GLU A 786 -2.53 -2.74 -37.13
N ALA A 787 -1.92 -3.75 -36.50
CA ALA A 787 -2.64 -4.86 -35.89
C ALA A 787 -3.05 -4.62 -34.43
N GLY A 788 -2.81 -3.41 -33.90
CA GLY A 788 -3.11 -3.02 -32.53
C GLY A 788 -2.16 -3.61 -31.49
N ARG A 789 -0.96 -4.08 -31.87
CA ARG A 789 0.04 -4.62 -30.95
C ARG A 789 1.00 -3.52 -30.52
N LEU A 790 1.36 -3.50 -29.23
CA LEU A 790 2.33 -2.54 -28.69
C LEU A 790 3.71 -2.69 -29.35
N ILE A 791 4.22 -1.61 -29.91
CA ILE A 791 5.53 -1.58 -30.61
C ILE A 791 6.67 -1.56 -29.59
N PHE A 792 6.55 -0.78 -28.52
CA PHE A 792 7.58 -0.58 -27.51
C PHE A 792 7.25 -1.33 -26.22
N ASN A 793 7.20 -2.64 -26.32
CA ASN A 793 6.93 -3.53 -25.19
C ASN A 793 8.21 -4.28 -24.81
N GLN A 794 8.65 -4.13 -23.57
CA GLN A 794 9.90 -4.76 -23.10
C GLN A 794 9.60 -5.81 -22.03
N ARG A 795 10.13 -7.00 -22.23
CA ARG A 795 10.20 -8.03 -21.20
C ARG A 795 11.49 -7.84 -20.40
N PHE A 796 11.35 -7.76 -19.08
CA PHE A 796 12.44 -7.70 -18.10
C PHE A 796 12.71 -9.10 -17.57
N GLY A 797 14.00 -9.42 -17.40
CA GLY A 797 14.47 -10.72 -16.92
C GLY A 797 14.08 -11.00 -15.47
N PRO A 798 14.26 -12.24 -15.02
CA PRO A 798 14.13 -12.57 -13.61
C PRO A 798 15.33 -11.98 -12.84
N GLU A 799 15.07 -11.50 -11.60
CA GLU A 799 16.09 -10.95 -10.72
C GLU A 799 16.12 -11.68 -9.38
N ILE A 800 17.33 -11.83 -8.84
CA ILE A 800 17.56 -12.42 -7.51
C ILE A 800 18.31 -11.41 -6.66
N PHE A 801 17.72 -11.08 -5.50
CA PHE A 801 18.34 -10.22 -4.49
C PHE A 801 18.75 -11.04 -3.28
N PHE A 802 19.93 -10.73 -2.73
CA PHE A 802 20.41 -11.33 -1.50
C PHE A 802 20.50 -10.28 -0.40
N ASP A 803 19.96 -10.61 0.77
CA ASP A 803 20.04 -9.78 1.96
C ASP A 803 20.83 -10.53 3.02
N LEU A 804 21.68 -9.83 3.77
CA LEU A 804 22.47 -10.39 4.84
C LEU A 804 22.36 -9.49 6.07
N SER A 805 22.09 -10.09 7.24
CA SER A 805 22.17 -9.37 8.50
C SER A 805 22.81 -10.23 9.59
N ALA A 806 23.46 -9.57 10.54
CA ALA A 806 24.03 -10.18 11.73
C ALA A 806 23.50 -9.44 12.96
N GLY A 807 22.97 -10.19 13.92
CA GLY A 807 22.46 -9.72 15.19
C GLY A 807 23.32 -10.20 16.34
N PHE A 808 23.46 -9.39 17.37
CA PHE A 808 24.19 -9.71 18.57
C PHE A 808 23.47 -9.14 19.80
N ASP A 809 23.14 -10.01 20.78
CA ASP A 809 22.56 -9.60 22.06
C ASP A 809 23.69 -9.10 22.96
N VAL A 810 23.76 -7.77 23.08
CA VAL A 810 24.77 -7.08 23.91
C VAL A 810 24.51 -7.35 25.40
N THR A 811 23.24 -7.39 25.75
CA THR A 811 22.72 -7.82 27.06
C THR A 811 21.43 -8.60 26.83
N GLU A 812 20.82 -9.11 27.90
CA GLU A 812 19.48 -9.76 27.83
C GLU A 812 18.37 -8.86 27.30
N HIS A 813 18.55 -7.53 27.33
CA HIS A 813 17.56 -6.53 26.90
C HIS A 813 17.95 -5.76 25.65
N TRP A 814 19.20 -5.81 25.20
CA TRP A 814 19.69 -4.97 24.11
C TRP A 814 20.33 -5.81 23.02
N ARG A 815 19.84 -5.62 21.80
CA ARG A 815 20.36 -6.26 20.60
C ARG A 815 20.85 -5.24 19.58
N LEU A 816 22.04 -5.46 19.03
CA LEU A 816 22.58 -4.74 17.87
C LEU A 816 22.42 -5.61 16.62
N THR A 817 21.86 -5.03 15.57
CA THR A 817 21.79 -5.68 14.25
C THR A 817 22.46 -4.78 13.21
N VAL A 818 23.30 -5.36 12.37
CA VAL A 818 23.88 -4.70 11.18
C VAL A 818 23.57 -5.55 9.96
N GLY A 819 23.30 -4.92 8.84
CA GLY A 819 22.95 -5.68 7.63
C GLY A 819 23.06 -4.88 6.36
N ALA A 820 22.91 -5.62 5.26
CA ALA A 820 22.79 -5.09 3.92
C ALA A 820 21.61 -5.76 3.21
N GLU A 821 20.77 -4.97 2.62
CA GLU A 821 19.71 -5.41 1.70
C GLU A 821 20.20 -5.22 0.27
N ASN A 822 19.90 -6.18 -0.62
CA ASN A 822 20.47 -6.25 -1.94
C ASN A 822 22.01 -6.17 -1.89
N LEU A 823 22.61 -7.12 -1.18
CA LEU A 823 24.04 -7.19 -0.84
C LEU A 823 24.96 -7.01 -2.04
N PHE A 824 24.57 -7.50 -3.20
CA PHE A 824 25.38 -7.47 -4.43
C PHE A 824 25.08 -6.28 -5.35
N ASP A 825 24.27 -5.32 -4.89
CA ASP A 825 23.96 -4.10 -5.63
C ASP A 825 23.27 -4.36 -6.99
N ASN A 826 22.38 -5.34 -7.04
CA ASN A 826 21.67 -5.70 -8.27
C ASN A 826 20.63 -4.65 -8.64
N TYR A 827 20.45 -4.45 -9.94
CA TYR A 827 19.48 -3.54 -10.53
C TYR A 827 18.61 -4.30 -11.54
N PRO A 828 17.37 -3.84 -11.79
CA PRO A 828 16.59 -4.37 -12.91
C PRO A 828 17.27 -4.08 -14.24
N ASP A 829 16.88 -4.82 -15.28
CA ASP A 829 17.26 -4.49 -16.65
C ASP A 829 16.91 -3.03 -16.97
N GLU A 830 17.81 -2.33 -17.69
CA GLU A 830 17.55 -0.97 -18.16
C GLU A 830 16.39 -0.95 -19.17
N ALA A 831 15.56 0.08 -19.09
CA ALA A 831 14.50 0.30 -20.04
C ALA A 831 15.05 0.78 -21.38
N ARG A 832 14.76 0.05 -22.46
CA ARG A 832 15.20 0.35 -23.84
C ARG A 832 14.19 1.28 -24.51
N PHE A 833 14.16 2.53 -24.07
CA PHE A 833 13.30 3.52 -24.69
C PHE A 833 13.70 3.73 -26.16
N PRO A 834 12.69 3.96 -27.04
CA PRO A 834 13.00 4.29 -28.43
C PRO A 834 13.91 5.52 -28.51
N ASN A 835 14.83 5.55 -29.48
CA ASN A 835 15.65 6.74 -29.70
C ASN A 835 14.79 7.92 -30.12
N THR A 836 15.28 9.14 -29.94
CA THR A 836 14.50 10.36 -30.14
C THR A 836 13.93 10.52 -31.57
N ALA A 837 14.64 10.02 -32.58
CA ALA A 837 14.19 10.09 -33.97
C ALA A 837 13.10 9.04 -34.25
N ASP A 838 13.29 7.79 -33.82
CA ASP A 838 12.33 6.71 -33.98
C ASP A 838 11.09 6.97 -33.11
N ALA A 839 11.29 7.51 -31.90
CA ALA A 839 10.21 7.92 -31.02
C ALA A 839 9.34 9.01 -31.62
N ALA A 840 9.95 10.05 -32.17
CA ALA A 840 9.22 11.13 -32.83
C ALA A 840 8.45 10.64 -34.06
N ALA A 841 9.06 9.76 -34.88
CA ALA A 841 8.42 9.18 -36.06
C ALA A 841 7.23 8.26 -35.69
N ALA A 842 7.31 7.60 -34.55
CA ALA A 842 6.26 6.72 -34.03
C ALA A 842 5.27 7.41 -33.06
N GLY A 843 5.49 8.69 -32.74
CA GLY A 843 4.71 9.39 -31.71
C GLY A 843 5.00 8.92 -30.28
N ALA A 844 6.13 8.25 -30.05
CA ALA A 844 6.48 7.69 -28.75
C ALA A 844 7.16 8.70 -27.83
N ILE A 845 7.03 8.46 -26.51
CA ILE A 845 7.61 9.32 -25.47
C ILE A 845 9.08 8.90 -25.25
N PRO A 846 10.06 9.83 -25.41
CA PRO A 846 11.46 9.52 -25.12
C PRO A 846 11.69 9.20 -23.63
N SER A 847 12.85 8.66 -23.29
CA SER A 847 13.21 8.19 -21.93
C SER A 847 13.01 9.24 -20.83
N ASN A 848 13.08 10.52 -21.18
CA ASN A 848 13.01 11.65 -20.24
C ASN A 848 14.07 11.61 -19.12
N GLY A 849 15.18 10.90 -19.35
CA GLY A 849 16.24 10.70 -18.35
C GLY A 849 16.03 9.49 -17.45
N ARG A 850 14.99 8.71 -17.65
CA ARG A 850 14.79 7.44 -16.95
C ARG A 850 15.81 6.40 -17.41
N VAL A 851 16.30 5.61 -16.48
CA VAL A 851 17.15 4.45 -16.76
C VAL A 851 16.32 3.16 -16.65
N TYR A 852 15.50 3.07 -15.61
CA TYR A 852 14.74 1.87 -15.28
C TYR A 852 13.25 2.03 -15.63
N PRO A 853 12.51 0.92 -15.78
CA PRO A 853 11.07 0.93 -16.02
C PRO A 853 10.32 1.67 -14.89
N SER A 854 9.18 2.26 -15.20
CA SER A 854 8.43 3.11 -14.25
C SER A 854 7.45 2.33 -13.37
N GLN A 855 7.15 1.08 -13.70
CA GLN A 855 6.23 0.22 -12.95
C GLN A 855 6.91 -1.09 -12.58
N ARG A 856 7.75 -1.03 -11.56
CA ARG A 856 8.60 -2.16 -11.15
C ARG A 856 7.96 -2.97 -10.02
N PRO A 857 8.11 -4.29 -9.99
CA PRO A 857 7.71 -5.14 -8.86
C PRO A 857 8.68 -5.10 -7.68
N TYR A 858 9.85 -4.44 -7.81
CA TYR A 858 10.90 -4.29 -6.80
C TYR A 858 11.68 -2.98 -6.97
N GLU A 859 12.54 -2.65 -6.02
CA GLU A 859 13.34 -1.42 -6.04
C GLU A 859 14.42 -1.43 -7.14
N ALA A 860 14.77 -0.23 -7.63
CA ALA A 860 15.88 -0.02 -8.55
C ALA A 860 16.87 1.02 -7.99
N ASP A 861 16.98 1.09 -6.68
CA ASP A 861 17.84 2.05 -5.99
C ASP A 861 19.19 1.45 -5.59
N GLY A 862 19.39 0.14 -5.87
CA GLY A 862 20.60 -0.60 -5.55
C GLY A 862 20.63 -1.14 -4.13
N GLY A 863 21.81 -1.57 -3.69
CA GLY A 863 22.05 -2.10 -2.35
C GLY A 863 22.04 -1.00 -1.29
N ARG A 864 21.63 -1.37 -0.06
CA ARG A 864 21.69 -0.48 1.09
C ARG A 864 22.22 -1.19 2.32
N TYR A 865 22.96 -0.48 3.17
CA TYR A 865 23.36 -0.93 4.49
C TYR A 865 22.58 -0.24 5.58
N TYR A 866 22.44 -0.91 6.72
CA TYR A 866 21.76 -0.37 7.89
C TYR A 866 22.38 -0.88 9.19
N ALA A 867 22.12 -0.14 10.27
CA ALA A 867 22.34 -0.58 11.63
C ALA A 867 21.09 -0.31 12.46
N ARG A 868 20.75 -1.26 13.34
CA ARG A 868 19.59 -1.17 14.24
C ARG A 868 20.01 -1.55 15.66
N VAL A 869 19.51 -0.82 16.61
CA VAL A 869 19.54 -1.16 18.04
C VAL A 869 18.10 -1.40 18.47
N THR A 870 17.86 -2.55 19.09
CA THR A 870 16.55 -2.89 19.70
C THR A 870 16.71 -3.06 21.20
N PHE A 871 15.65 -2.79 21.94
CA PHE A 871 15.55 -3.11 23.35
C PHE A 871 14.20 -3.76 23.66
N ASP A 872 14.18 -4.62 24.69
CA ASP A 872 12.99 -5.32 25.18
C ASP A 872 13.08 -5.51 26.70
N TYR A 873 12.04 -5.06 27.46
CA TYR A 873 11.97 -5.06 28.91
C TYR A 873 10.63 -5.58 29.41
#